data_5e7a06e8ef653c19f6129cf0b6abdc24
#
_entry.id   5e7a06e8ef653c19f6129cf0b6abdc24
#
_cell.length_a   1.000
_cell.length_b   1.000
_cell.length_c   1.000
_cell.angle_alpha   90.00
_cell.angle_beta   90.00
_cell.angle_gamma   90.00
#
_symmetry.space_group_name_H-M   'P 1'
#
loop_
_entity.id
_entity.type
_entity.pdbx_description
1 polymer ?
#
loop_
_entity_poly.entity_id
_entity_poly.type
_entity_poly.pdbx_seq_one_letter_code
_entity_poly.pdbx_strand_id
1 'polypeptide(L)'
;MAEGERIIQINIEDEMKSAYIDYSMSVIVSRALPDVRDGFKPVHRRVLYGMQDLGVYSNRPYKKSARIVGEVLGKYHPHGDSSVYDTMVRMAQPWSLRYPLVDGQGNFGSVDGDSPAAMRYTEARFRKIAEEMLGDLEKETVDFKANFDDSLQEPTVLPTKIPNLLINGAAGIAVGMATNMAPHNLTEVIDGVIAYVDNKDITGEELLQYVKAPDFPTGGIIYGYEGVRDALLTGRGRIVIRGKAEIEEENGREQIIVTEIPYQVNKAEMIKKIADLVNDKKIEGISDLRDESDRSGMRIVFEIKRDAIANVVLNKLYKFTALQTSFSVNNICLVGGRPRMMALRDLIQEFVEFRHEVVIRRTNFDLRKAEERAHVLEGLIIASDNIDEVIEIIKTSPSPDEARERLSVRFGLSEIQTRAIVDMRLRQLTGLEQDKLRAEFDELMKLITDLKDILANEERRMQIIKDELQEMRDKYGDERRSRIEYSASEMRMEDLIADEEVVITISHAGYIKRTNLAEYKVQNRGGMGSKGSATRDQDFLEHLFVATNHNYLLIFTEKGRCFWMRVYEIPEGSKTSKGRAIQNLINIPQDDKVKAYVKVLDLTDKDYVENNFIVMCTKHGVIKKTSLEAYSRPRSNGINAIGIRENDELLEAKLTNGTNEIVLATSSGRAIRFNESTVRPMGRNASGVRGVTLTSDDDHVIGMICVEDIFSTILVVSQKGYGKRTFLNDPEDKEPVYRITNRGGKGVKTLNITDKTGKLLSIQNVFDEDDLMIITKSGVTIRMHIDTIRTMGRAAQGVRLINLKSNAEIAAIARVPRTEDEDEDIEVIDAADIPLTDETEDLGTEIETSDEE
;
A
#
# COMPACT_ATOMS: atom_id res chain seq x y z
N MET A 1 -66.25 2.65 -30.41
CA MET A 1 -65.09 1.83 -30.82
C MET A 1 -65.18 1.72 -32.34
N ALA A 2 -64.13 2.08 -33.06
CA ALA A 2 -64.06 1.98 -34.50
C ALA A 2 -64.09 0.51 -34.91
N GLU A 3 -64.87 0.15 -35.95
CA GLU A 3 -64.91 -1.21 -36.49
C GLU A 3 -63.49 -1.57 -36.96
N GLY A 4 -62.86 -2.60 -36.26
CA GLY A 4 -61.55 -3.12 -36.59
C GLY A 4 -60.49 -2.97 -35.45
N GLU A 5 -60.82 -2.38 -34.33
CA GLU A 5 -59.91 -2.28 -33.18
C GLU A 5 -59.84 -3.63 -32.45
N ARG A 6 -58.69 -4.29 -32.58
CA ARG A 6 -58.37 -5.54 -31.88
C ARG A 6 -57.68 -5.22 -30.56
N ILE A 7 -58.36 -5.24 -29.44
CA ILE A 7 -57.77 -5.11 -28.12
C ILE A 7 -57.10 -6.41 -27.75
N ILE A 8 -55.77 -6.40 -27.65
CA ILE A 8 -54.97 -7.52 -27.13
C ILE A 8 -54.72 -7.23 -25.66
N GLN A 9 -55.15 -8.14 -24.81
CA GLN A 9 -54.89 -8.05 -23.38
C GLN A 9 -53.44 -8.49 -23.11
N ILE A 10 -52.55 -7.55 -22.69
CA ILE A 10 -51.17 -7.80 -22.39
C ILE A 10 -51.02 -7.71 -20.87
N ASN A 11 -50.42 -8.76 -20.26
CA ASN A 11 -50.06 -8.74 -18.84
C ASN A 11 -48.84 -7.82 -18.64
N ILE A 12 -48.99 -6.80 -17.82
CA ILE A 12 -47.94 -5.80 -17.55
C ILE A 12 -46.66 -6.44 -16.98
N GLU A 13 -46.80 -7.51 -16.19
CA GLU A 13 -45.65 -8.25 -15.66
C GLU A 13 -44.83 -8.94 -16.73
N ASP A 14 -45.46 -9.53 -17.72
CA ASP A 14 -44.79 -10.24 -18.81
C ASP A 14 -44.15 -9.23 -19.78
N GLU A 15 -44.82 -8.12 -20.06
CA GLU A 15 -44.28 -7.02 -20.85
C GLU A 15 -43.04 -6.39 -20.18
N MET A 16 -43.14 -6.11 -18.86
CA MET A 16 -41.99 -5.58 -18.09
C MET A 16 -40.81 -6.54 -18.03
N LYS A 17 -41.08 -7.84 -17.88
CA LYS A 17 -39.98 -8.86 -17.91
C LYS A 17 -39.31 -8.89 -19.25
N SER A 18 -40.08 -8.94 -20.35
CA SER A 18 -39.53 -8.93 -21.71
C SER A 18 -38.72 -7.65 -21.96
N ALA A 19 -39.32 -6.48 -21.71
CA ALA A 19 -38.62 -5.20 -21.92
C ALA A 19 -37.34 -5.05 -21.05
N TYR A 20 -37.36 -5.57 -19.81
CA TYR A 20 -36.19 -5.55 -18.95
C TYR A 20 -35.08 -6.50 -19.43
N ILE A 21 -35.45 -7.67 -19.93
CA ILE A 21 -34.50 -8.63 -20.52
C ILE A 21 -33.87 -8.01 -21.76
N ASP A 22 -34.69 -7.44 -22.68
CA ASP A 22 -34.21 -6.81 -23.90
C ASP A 22 -33.29 -5.61 -23.60
N TYR A 23 -33.67 -4.76 -22.63
CA TYR A 23 -32.82 -3.68 -22.15
C TYR A 23 -31.50 -4.22 -21.58
N SER A 24 -31.57 -5.22 -20.70
CA SER A 24 -30.41 -5.83 -20.09
C SER A 24 -29.44 -6.43 -21.12
N MET A 25 -29.97 -7.15 -22.09
CA MET A 25 -29.20 -7.72 -23.20
C MET A 25 -28.53 -6.61 -24.03
N SER A 26 -29.27 -5.56 -24.35
CA SER A 26 -28.74 -4.41 -25.08
C SER A 26 -27.60 -3.72 -24.32
N VAL A 27 -27.77 -3.48 -23.02
CA VAL A 27 -26.71 -2.85 -22.18
C VAL A 27 -25.46 -3.75 -22.08
N ILE A 28 -25.62 -5.06 -21.95
CA ILE A 28 -24.52 -6.01 -21.86
C ILE A 28 -23.76 -6.09 -23.19
N VAL A 29 -24.45 -6.37 -24.31
CA VAL A 29 -23.81 -6.68 -25.58
C VAL A 29 -23.45 -5.44 -26.37
N SER A 30 -24.26 -4.38 -26.30
CA SER A 30 -24.14 -3.21 -27.21
C SER A 30 -23.66 -1.94 -26.50
N ARG A 31 -23.27 -1.95 -25.21
CA ARG A 31 -22.92 -0.74 -24.48
C ARG A 31 -21.75 -0.85 -23.53
N ALA A 32 -21.85 -1.76 -22.52
CA ALA A 32 -20.99 -1.71 -21.34
C ALA A 32 -19.72 -2.57 -21.46
N LEU A 33 -19.81 -3.73 -22.12
CA LEU A 33 -18.71 -4.69 -22.18
C LEU A 33 -17.91 -4.55 -23.48
N PRO A 34 -16.56 -4.71 -23.40
CA PRO A 34 -15.70 -4.75 -24.59
C PRO A 34 -15.80 -6.10 -25.29
N ASP A 35 -15.60 -6.13 -26.61
CA ASP A 35 -15.38 -7.36 -27.38
C ASP A 35 -13.95 -7.86 -27.14
N VAL A 36 -13.76 -9.16 -26.94
CA VAL A 36 -12.45 -9.76 -26.66
C VAL A 36 -11.46 -9.56 -27.81
N ARG A 37 -11.96 -9.51 -29.06
CA ARG A 37 -11.16 -9.46 -30.29
C ARG A 37 -10.44 -8.13 -30.43
N ASP A 38 -11.13 -7.00 -30.29
CA ASP A 38 -10.57 -5.66 -30.49
C ASP A 38 -10.44 -4.82 -29.19
N GLY A 39 -11.03 -5.30 -28.08
CA GLY A 39 -11.00 -4.63 -26.78
C GLY A 39 -11.82 -3.35 -26.70
N PHE A 40 -12.67 -3.08 -27.69
CA PHE A 40 -13.46 -1.87 -27.74
C PHE A 40 -14.93 -2.09 -27.36
N LYS A 41 -15.49 -1.13 -26.68
CA LYS A 41 -16.94 -0.96 -26.61
C LYS A 41 -17.45 -0.36 -27.92
N PRO A 42 -18.74 -0.52 -28.24
CA PRO A 42 -19.29 0.06 -29.47
C PRO A 42 -19.01 1.55 -29.67
N VAL A 43 -19.09 2.36 -28.60
CA VAL A 43 -18.81 3.80 -28.69
C VAL A 43 -17.36 4.09 -29.08
N HIS A 44 -16.36 3.40 -28.48
CA HIS A 44 -14.95 3.57 -28.85
C HIS A 44 -14.69 3.22 -30.31
N ARG A 45 -15.24 2.07 -30.75
CA ARG A 45 -15.11 1.59 -32.14
C ARG A 45 -15.71 2.60 -33.13
N ARG A 46 -16.90 3.14 -32.82
CA ARG A 46 -17.57 4.14 -33.65
C ARG A 46 -16.82 5.46 -33.71
N VAL A 47 -16.21 5.89 -32.61
CA VAL A 47 -15.36 7.11 -32.59
C VAL A 47 -14.15 6.92 -33.50
N LEU A 48 -13.42 5.81 -33.37
CA LEU A 48 -12.25 5.54 -34.22
C LEU A 48 -12.64 5.38 -35.68
N TYR A 49 -13.72 4.66 -35.97
CA TYR A 49 -14.21 4.50 -37.35
C TYR A 49 -14.66 5.83 -37.96
N GLY A 50 -15.38 6.67 -37.22
CA GLY A 50 -15.78 8.00 -37.69
C GLY A 50 -14.59 8.95 -37.89
N MET A 51 -13.53 8.82 -37.09
CA MET A 51 -12.28 9.56 -37.32
C MET A 51 -11.55 9.09 -38.58
N GLN A 52 -11.58 7.79 -38.91
CA GLN A 52 -11.05 7.25 -40.17
C GLN A 52 -11.85 7.76 -41.39
N ASP A 53 -13.17 7.72 -41.30
CA ASP A 53 -14.06 8.21 -42.33
C ASP A 53 -13.84 9.70 -42.65
N LEU A 54 -13.56 10.51 -41.61
CA LEU A 54 -13.14 11.90 -41.76
C LEU A 54 -11.69 12.08 -42.24
N GLY A 55 -10.90 11.03 -42.33
CA GLY A 55 -9.48 11.07 -42.71
C GLY A 55 -8.60 11.86 -41.74
N VAL A 56 -8.83 11.73 -40.40
CA VAL A 56 -8.12 12.48 -39.37
C VAL A 56 -6.89 11.69 -38.89
N TYR A 57 -5.97 11.39 -39.81
CA TYR A 57 -4.76 10.60 -39.52
C TYR A 57 -3.70 11.38 -38.76
N SER A 58 -2.75 10.69 -38.13
CA SER A 58 -1.68 11.26 -37.31
C SER A 58 -0.75 12.23 -38.07
N ASN A 59 -0.61 12.05 -39.37
CA ASN A 59 0.19 12.88 -40.25
C ASN A 59 -0.60 14.05 -40.88
N ARG A 60 -1.86 14.23 -40.48
CA ARG A 60 -2.74 15.29 -40.99
C ARG A 60 -3.02 16.35 -39.95
N PRO A 61 -3.47 17.55 -40.35
CA PRO A 61 -3.87 18.59 -39.40
C PRO A 61 -4.99 18.13 -38.47
N TYR A 62 -4.97 18.68 -37.26
CA TYR A 62 -6.05 18.47 -36.27
C TYR A 62 -7.40 18.96 -36.84
N LYS A 63 -8.48 18.33 -36.42
CA LYS A 63 -9.85 18.78 -36.65
C LYS A 63 -10.55 19.09 -35.32
N LYS A 64 -11.47 20.06 -35.34
CA LYS A 64 -12.29 20.39 -34.17
C LYS A 64 -13.00 19.13 -33.66
N SER A 65 -12.93 18.91 -32.33
CA SER A 65 -13.59 17.76 -31.67
C SER A 65 -15.10 17.74 -31.98
N ALA A 66 -15.74 18.90 -32.04
CA ALA A 66 -17.15 19.02 -32.40
C ALA A 66 -17.48 18.44 -33.80
N ARG A 67 -16.55 18.51 -34.75
CA ARG A 67 -16.74 17.92 -36.07
C ARG A 67 -16.68 16.41 -36.03
N ILE A 68 -15.73 15.85 -35.25
CA ILE A 68 -15.61 14.38 -35.06
C ILE A 68 -16.86 13.85 -34.35
N VAL A 69 -17.25 14.51 -33.26
CA VAL A 69 -18.45 14.14 -32.51
C VAL A 69 -19.70 14.18 -33.39
N GLY A 70 -19.87 15.25 -34.17
CA GLY A 70 -21.00 15.39 -35.09
C GLY A 70 -21.06 14.30 -36.15
N GLU A 71 -19.92 13.89 -36.71
CA GLU A 71 -19.82 12.80 -37.69
C GLU A 71 -20.26 11.45 -37.06
N VAL A 72 -19.75 11.17 -35.88
CA VAL A 72 -20.09 9.92 -35.14
C VAL A 72 -21.57 9.86 -34.76
N LEU A 73 -22.13 10.99 -34.29
CA LEU A 73 -23.54 11.07 -33.92
C LEU A 73 -24.45 10.92 -35.12
N GLY A 74 -24.15 11.64 -36.19
CA GLY A 74 -24.98 11.65 -37.39
C GLY A 74 -24.99 10.34 -38.15
N LYS A 75 -23.92 9.57 -38.10
CA LYS A 75 -23.75 8.34 -38.88
C LYS A 75 -23.87 7.03 -38.10
N TYR A 76 -23.39 6.99 -36.87
CA TYR A 76 -23.13 5.70 -36.21
C TYR A 76 -23.70 5.58 -34.77
N HIS A 77 -23.80 6.69 -34.02
CA HIS A 77 -24.09 6.59 -32.58
C HIS A 77 -25.25 7.52 -32.15
N PRO A 78 -26.51 7.08 -32.17
CA PRO A 78 -27.69 7.88 -31.90
C PRO A 78 -27.91 8.14 -30.40
N HIS A 79 -26.94 8.70 -29.70
CA HIS A 79 -26.98 9.02 -28.27
C HIS A 79 -26.48 10.45 -28.02
N GLY A 80 -26.38 10.86 -26.74
CA GLY A 80 -25.94 12.21 -26.38
C GLY A 80 -24.49 12.52 -26.80
N ASP A 81 -24.26 13.76 -27.25
CA ASP A 81 -22.96 14.26 -27.70
C ASP A 81 -21.88 14.20 -26.62
N SER A 82 -22.24 14.44 -25.37
CA SER A 82 -21.34 14.33 -24.22
C SER A 82 -20.76 12.91 -24.11
N SER A 83 -21.54 11.86 -24.33
CA SER A 83 -21.08 10.48 -24.28
C SER A 83 -19.96 10.19 -25.28
N VAL A 84 -20.10 10.70 -26.51
CA VAL A 84 -19.10 10.55 -27.58
C VAL A 84 -17.87 11.39 -27.27
N TYR A 85 -18.08 12.65 -26.86
CA TYR A 85 -16.97 13.56 -26.53
C TYR A 85 -16.14 13.06 -25.35
N ASP A 86 -16.79 12.65 -24.24
CA ASP A 86 -16.10 12.13 -23.06
C ASP A 86 -15.31 10.84 -23.36
N THR A 87 -15.84 10.00 -24.25
CA THR A 87 -15.11 8.82 -24.72
C THR A 87 -13.86 9.22 -25.49
N MET A 88 -13.97 10.17 -26.41
CA MET A 88 -12.82 10.67 -27.17
C MET A 88 -11.79 11.34 -26.24
N VAL A 89 -12.24 12.11 -25.25
CA VAL A 89 -11.39 12.75 -24.24
C VAL A 89 -10.59 11.71 -23.47
N ARG A 90 -11.23 10.65 -22.97
CA ARG A 90 -10.55 9.57 -22.26
C ARG A 90 -9.49 8.86 -23.10
N MET A 91 -9.76 8.67 -24.40
CA MET A 91 -8.79 8.10 -25.33
C MET A 91 -7.58 9.00 -25.59
N ALA A 92 -7.67 10.29 -25.27
CA ALA A 92 -6.57 11.25 -25.40
C ALA A 92 -5.76 11.43 -24.09
N GLN A 93 -6.32 11.07 -22.94
CA GLN A 93 -5.72 11.32 -21.63
C GLN A 93 -4.62 10.31 -21.29
N PRO A 94 -3.35 10.74 -21.08
CA PRO A 94 -2.23 9.83 -20.79
C PRO A 94 -2.26 9.20 -19.39
N TRP A 95 -3.14 9.70 -18.50
CA TRP A 95 -3.38 9.11 -17.16
C TRP A 95 -4.58 8.17 -17.13
N SER A 96 -5.41 8.17 -18.21
CA SER A 96 -6.58 7.29 -18.34
C SER A 96 -6.25 6.02 -19.13
N LEU A 97 -5.52 6.13 -20.24
CA LEU A 97 -5.07 5.00 -21.05
C LEU A 97 -3.55 4.86 -20.99
N ARG A 98 -3.10 3.61 -20.88
CA ARG A 98 -1.65 3.32 -20.91
C ARG A 98 -1.03 3.65 -22.27
N TYR A 99 -1.79 3.40 -23.33
CA TYR A 99 -1.46 3.75 -24.73
C TYR A 99 -2.60 4.55 -25.32
N PRO A 100 -2.57 5.89 -25.21
CA PRO A 100 -3.60 6.76 -25.76
C PRO A 100 -3.77 6.60 -27.28
N LEU A 101 -5.00 6.61 -27.75
CA LEU A 101 -5.36 6.41 -29.16
C LEU A 101 -5.64 7.72 -29.91
N VAL A 102 -5.99 8.77 -29.17
CA VAL A 102 -6.29 10.09 -29.71
C VAL A 102 -5.17 11.06 -29.32
N ASP A 103 -4.74 11.87 -30.28
CA ASP A 103 -3.83 13.00 -30.07
C ASP A 103 -4.68 14.27 -29.98
N GLY A 104 -4.77 14.82 -28.77
CA GLY A 104 -5.60 15.97 -28.45
C GLY A 104 -4.80 17.28 -28.39
N GLN A 105 -5.36 18.36 -28.93
CA GLN A 105 -4.84 19.70 -28.79
C GLN A 105 -5.84 20.61 -28.08
N GLY A 106 -5.40 21.23 -26.99
CA GLY A 106 -6.24 22.04 -26.10
C GLY A 106 -6.35 21.40 -24.69
N ASN A 107 -7.35 21.80 -23.93
CA ASN A 107 -7.59 21.29 -22.58
C ASN A 107 -8.48 20.03 -22.65
N PHE A 108 -7.88 18.87 -22.39
CA PHE A 108 -8.53 17.56 -22.26
C PHE A 108 -8.71 17.12 -20.80
N GLY A 109 -8.72 18.06 -19.85
CA GLY A 109 -8.78 17.76 -18.42
C GLY A 109 -7.41 17.64 -17.78
N SER A 110 -7.39 17.33 -16.49
CA SER A 110 -6.17 17.12 -15.72
C SER A 110 -6.30 15.95 -14.72
N VAL A 111 -5.18 15.54 -14.13
CA VAL A 111 -5.14 14.56 -13.03
C VAL A 111 -5.83 15.10 -11.77
N ASP A 112 -6.00 16.42 -11.66
CA ASP A 112 -6.72 17.10 -10.60
C ASP A 112 -8.25 17.00 -10.73
N GLY A 113 -8.73 16.37 -11.81
CA GLY A 113 -10.15 16.18 -12.05
C GLY A 113 -10.81 17.36 -12.75
N ASP A 114 -10.03 18.29 -13.31
CA ASP A 114 -10.58 19.35 -14.14
C ASP A 114 -11.31 18.78 -15.35
N SER A 115 -12.45 19.35 -15.67
CA SER A 115 -13.23 18.97 -16.83
C SER A 115 -12.52 19.41 -18.11
N PRO A 116 -12.65 18.65 -19.21
CA PRO A 116 -12.17 19.08 -20.49
C PRO A 116 -12.89 20.35 -20.96
N ALA A 117 -12.23 21.16 -21.76
CA ALA A 117 -12.89 22.28 -22.40
C ALA A 117 -13.99 21.80 -23.36
N ALA A 118 -15.00 22.61 -23.61
CA ALA A 118 -16.08 22.25 -24.53
C ALA A 118 -15.51 21.88 -25.93
N MET A 119 -16.12 20.89 -26.58
CA MET A 119 -15.66 20.30 -27.86
C MET A 119 -15.44 21.30 -29.02
N ARG A 120 -16.00 22.49 -28.94
CA ARG A 120 -15.76 23.57 -29.91
C ARG A 120 -14.38 24.20 -29.78
N TYR A 121 -13.72 24.07 -28.61
CA TYR A 121 -12.39 24.64 -28.39
C TYR A 121 -11.28 23.61 -28.58
N THR A 122 -11.52 22.34 -28.33
CA THR A 122 -10.54 21.28 -28.49
C THR A 122 -10.45 20.76 -29.92
N GLU A 123 -9.29 20.20 -30.25
CA GLU A 123 -9.01 19.60 -31.54
C GLU A 123 -8.40 18.20 -31.32
N ALA A 124 -8.63 17.32 -32.29
CA ALA A 124 -8.14 15.94 -32.16
C ALA A 124 -7.73 15.35 -33.51
N ARG A 125 -6.86 14.35 -33.44
CA ARG A 125 -6.47 13.47 -34.55
C ARG A 125 -6.05 12.11 -33.98
N PHE A 126 -5.78 11.12 -34.83
CA PHE A 126 -5.23 9.85 -34.39
C PHE A 126 -3.81 9.99 -33.80
N ARG A 127 -3.53 9.19 -32.80
CA ARG A 127 -2.16 8.77 -32.55
C ARG A 127 -1.78 7.63 -33.50
N LYS A 128 -0.50 7.50 -33.86
CA LYS A 128 -0.01 6.45 -34.78
C LYS A 128 -0.45 5.05 -34.40
N ILE A 129 -0.45 4.72 -33.12
CA ILE A 129 -0.88 3.42 -32.62
C ILE A 129 -2.36 3.12 -32.93
N ALA A 130 -3.22 4.12 -32.98
CA ALA A 130 -4.63 3.94 -33.33
C ALA A 130 -4.83 3.55 -34.78
N GLU A 131 -3.94 3.96 -35.66
CA GLU A 131 -4.01 3.58 -37.08
C GLU A 131 -3.76 2.07 -37.27
N GLU A 132 -2.96 1.45 -36.40
CA GLU A 132 -2.73 0.00 -36.41
C GLU A 132 -3.98 -0.80 -35.95
N MET A 133 -4.92 -0.13 -35.26
CA MET A 133 -6.21 -0.75 -34.89
C MET A 133 -7.18 -0.85 -36.08
N LEU A 134 -6.99 0.01 -37.09
CA LEU A 134 -7.86 0.19 -38.24
C LEU A 134 -7.22 -0.35 -39.52
N GLY A 135 -5.98 -0.81 -39.45
CA GLY A 135 -5.25 -1.30 -40.62
C GLY A 135 -5.97 -2.44 -41.33
N ASP A 136 -5.93 -2.46 -42.65
CA ASP A 136 -6.56 -3.49 -43.52
C ASP A 136 -8.10 -3.60 -43.41
N LEU A 137 -8.80 -2.61 -42.84
CA LEU A 137 -10.26 -2.62 -42.69
C LEU A 137 -10.98 -2.69 -44.06
N GLU A 138 -10.42 -2.06 -45.10
CA GLU A 138 -10.89 -2.07 -46.48
C GLU A 138 -10.71 -3.40 -47.20
N LYS A 139 -9.99 -4.37 -46.60
CA LYS A 139 -9.69 -5.69 -47.17
C LYS A 139 -10.67 -6.79 -46.75
N GLU A 140 -11.88 -6.43 -46.35
CA GLU A 140 -12.93 -7.38 -45.88
C GLU A 140 -12.48 -8.28 -44.71
N THR A 141 -11.57 -7.78 -43.90
CA THR A 141 -10.98 -8.54 -42.78
C THR A 141 -11.95 -8.81 -41.63
N VAL A 142 -13.01 -8.00 -41.53
CA VAL A 142 -14.05 -8.10 -40.50
C VAL A 142 -15.42 -7.94 -41.15
N ASP A 143 -16.44 -8.38 -40.40
CA ASP A 143 -17.83 -8.22 -40.85
C ASP A 143 -18.35 -6.80 -40.59
N PHE A 144 -19.20 -6.33 -41.45
CA PHE A 144 -19.93 -5.07 -41.34
C PHE A 144 -21.41 -5.35 -41.05
N LYS A 145 -22.01 -4.44 -40.32
CA LYS A 145 -23.46 -4.43 -40.05
C LYS A 145 -24.03 -3.07 -40.38
N ALA A 146 -25.31 -3.03 -40.61
CA ALA A 146 -26.02 -1.75 -40.82
C ALA A 146 -25.91 -0.87 -39.55
N ASN A 147 -25.83 0.46 -39.75
CA ASN A 147 -25.93 1.42 -38.69
C ASN A 147 -27.38 1.50 -38.14
N PHE A 148 -27.66 2.49 -37.29
CA PHE A 148 -28.96 2.60 -36.60
C PHE A 148 -30.16 2.93 -37.51
N ASP A 149 -29.94 3.48 -38.73
CA ASP A 149 -30.97 3.87 -39.70
C ASP A 149 -30.87 3.10 -41.03
N ASP A 150 -30.05 2.03 -41.05
CA ASP A 150 -29.78 1.19 -42.22
C ASP A 150 -29.22 1.93 -43.45
N SER A 151 -28.82 3.20 -43.31
CA SER A 151 -28.29 4.02 -44.39
C SER A 151 -26.82 3.73 -44.73
N LEU A 152 -26.03 3.32 -43.72
CA LEU A 152 -24.60 3.08 -43.81
C LEU A 152 -24.21 1.76 -43.12
N GLN A 153 -22.97 1.37 -43.29
CA GLN A 153 -22.44 0.20 -42.63
C GLN A 153 -21.34 0.57 -41.62
N GLU A 154 -21.28 -0.10 -40.52
CA GLU A 154 -20.23 0.02 -39.50
C GLU A 154 -19.56 -1.34 -39.25
N PRO A 155 -18.24 -1.38 -38.95
CA PRO A 155 -17.58 -2.65 -38.64
C PRO A 155 -18.08 -3.23 -37.29
N THR A 156 -18.27 -4.53 -37.25
CA THR A 156 -18.65 -5.22 -35.99
C THR A 156 -17.52 -5.23 -34.98
N VAL A 157 -16.28 -5.35 -35.44
CA VAL A 157 -15.02 -5.28 -34.68
C VAL A 157 -13.96 -4.62 -35.56
N LEU A 158 -12.87 -4.12 -34.97
CA LEU A 158 -11.73 -3.60 -35.71
C LEU A 158 -10.65 -4.67 -35.88
N PRO A 159 -9.96 -4.73 -37.05
CA PRO A 159 -8.94 -5.76 -37.34
C PRO A 159 -7.59 -5.43 -36.66
N THR A 160 -7.62 -5.13 -35.36
CA THR A 160 -6.47 -4.63 -34.62
C THR A 160 -5.27 -5.56 -34.68
N LYS A 161 -4.08 -5.02 -34.94
CA LYS A 161 -2.79 -5.74 -34.88
C LYS A 161 -2.24 -5.86 -33.46
N ILE A 162 -2.79 -5.07 -32.53
CA ILE A 162 -2.29 -4.96 -31.15
C ILE A 162 -3.38 -5.46 -30.19
N PRO A 163 -3.03 -6.22 -29.13
CA PRO A 163 -4.00 -6.75 -28.14
C PRO A 163 -4.50 -5.62 -27.22
N ASN A 164 -5.33 -4.72 -27.76
CA ASN A 164 -5.79 -3.51 -27.09
C ASN A 164 -6.48 -3.77 -25.76
N LEU A 165 -7.25 -4.86 -25.65
CA LEU A 165 -7.93 -5.19 -24.40
C LEU A 165 -6.95 -5.41 -23.24
N LEU A 166 -5.80 -6.02 -23.51
CA LEU A 166 -4.76 -6.27 -22.51
C LEU A 166 -3.93 -5.01 -22.23
N ILE A 167 -3.56 -4.23 -23.25
CA ILE A 167 -2.65 -3.09 -23.05
C ILE A 167 -3.34 -1.86 -22.45
N ASN A 168 -4.61 -1.63 -22.74
CA ASN A 168 -5.37 -0.47 -22.24
C ASN A 168 -6.42 -0.84 -21.18
N GLY A 169 -6.76 -2.11 -21.07
CA GLY A 169 -7.85 -2.55 -20.21
C GLY A 169 -9.22 -2.02 -20.63
N ALA A 170 -10.21 -2.24 -19.80
CA ALA A 170 -11.56 -1.72 -19.96
C ALA A 170 -12.29 -1.69 -18.63
N ALA A 171 -13.12 -0.67 -18.38
CA ALA A 171 -14.01 -0.59 -17.23
C ALA A 171 -15.43 -0.30 -17.68
N GLY A 172 -16.44 -1.02 -17.15
CA GLY A 172 -17.84 -0.82 -17.52
C GLY A 172 -18.81 -1.48 -16.56
N ILE A 173 -19.97 -0.86 -16.38
CA ILE A 173 -21.05 -1.35 -15.53
C ILE A 173 -22.21 -1.74 -16.46
N ALA A 174 -22.57 -3.03 -16.44
CA ALA A 174 -23.72 -3.57 -17.14
C ALA A 174 -24.82 -3.96 -16.12
N VAL A 175 -25.91 -4.53 -16.62
CA VAL A 175 -26.96 -5.04 -15.74
C VAL A 175 -26.52 -6.39 -15.17
N GLY A 176 -26.43 -6.49 -13.86
CA GLY A 176 -26.05 -7.72 -13.16
C GLY A 176 -24.56 -8.09 -13.20
N MET A 177 -23.74 -7.34 -13.90
CA MET A 177 -22.28 -7.56 -13.99
C MET A 177 -21.50 -6.28 -14.28
N ALA A 178 -20.22 -6.30 -13.95
CA ALA A 178 -19.31 -5.20 -14.26
C ALA A 178 -17.98 -5.76 -14.77
N THR A 179 -17.33 -5.05 -15.66
CA THR A 179 -15.95 -5.34 -16.05
C THR A 179 -15.02 -4.28 -15.53
N ASN A 180 -13.83 -4.70 -15.09
CA ASN A 180 -12.76 -3.81 -14.68
C ASN A 180 -11.41 -4.49 -14.97
N MET A 181 -10.92 -4.29 -16.16
CA MET A 181 -9.70 -4.91 -16.68
C MET A 181 -8.54 -3.93 -16.54
N ALA A 182 -7.46 -4.39 -15.95
CA ALA A 182 -6.27 -3.59 -15.77
C ALA A 182 -5.46 -3.46 -17.08
N PRO A 183 -4.79 -2.32 -17.33
CA PRO A 183 -3.86 -2.16 -18.45
C PRO A 183 -2.53 -2.86 -18.16
N HIS A 184 -1.82 -3.26 -19.22
CA HIS A 184 -0.52 -3.95 -19.14
C HIS A 184 0.49 -3.33 -20.09
N ASN A 185 1.77 -3.60 -19.85
CA ASN A 185 2.85 -3.16 -20.72
C ASN A 185 2.80 -3.87 -22.08
N LEU A 186 2.93 -3.11 -23.18
CA LEU A 186 2.84 -3.64 -24.54
C LEU A 186 3.91 -4.68 -24.84
N THR A 187 5.15 -4.42 -24.45
CA THR A 187 6.27 -5.34 -24.65
C THR A 187 6.02 -6.68 -23.96
N GLU A 188 5.63 -6.63 -22.68
CA GLU A 188 5.34 -7.84 -21.91
C GLU A 188 4.18 -8.65 -22.50
N VAL A 189 3.12 -7.97 -22.94
CA VAL A 189 1.95 -8.62 -23.54
C VAL A 189 2.30 -9.26 -24.88
N ILE A 190 3.04 -8.55 -25.74
CA ILE A 190 3.45 -9.10 -27.05
C ILE A 190 4.38 -10.31 -26.84
N ASP A 191 5.34 -10.24 -25.91
CA ASP A 191 6.22 -11.35 -25.60
C ASP A 191 5.42 -12.57 -25.10
N GLY A 192 4.39 -12.35 -24.29
CA GLY A 192 3.45 -13.39 -23.85
C GLY A 192 2.63 -13.99 -25.00
N VAL A 193 2.14 -13.14 -25.95
CA VAL A 193 1.42 -13.62 -27.15
C VAL A 193 2.35 -14.43 -28.05
N ILE A 194 3.58 -14.00 -28.27
CA ILE A 194 4.58 -14.74 -29.07
C ILE A 194 4.87 -16.09 -28.41
N ALA A 195 5.06 -16.15 -27.09
CA ALA A 195 5.27 -17.38 -26.35
C ALA A 195 4.08 -18.35 -26.50
N TYR A 196 2.85 -17.84 -26.51
CA TYR A 196 1.64 -18.65 -26.79
C TYR A 196 1.59 -19.16 -28.23
N VAL A 197 1.99 -18.34 -29.22
CA VAL A 197 2.05 -18.77 -30.63
C VAL A 197 3.09 -19.87 -30.81
N ASP A 198 4.22 -19.80 -30.13
CA ASP A 198 5.28 -20.82 -30.16
C ASP A 198 4.88 -22.13 -29.45
N ASN A 199 4.10 -22.01 -28.38
CA ASN A 199 3.60 -23.15 -27.61
C ASN A 199 2.14 -22.93 -27.20
N LYS A 200 1.20 -23.48 -27.98
CA LYS A 200 -0.24 -23.39 -27.70
C LYS A 200 -0.66 -24.03 -26.37
N ASP A 201 0.17 -24.93 -25.82
CA ASP A 201 -0.11 -25.61 -24.54
C ASP A 201 0.50 -24.90 -23.34
N ILE A 202 1.12 -23.73 -23.54
CA ILE A 202 1.69 -22.91 -22.44
C ILE A 202 0.64 -22.66 -21.36
N THR A 203 1.01 -22.87 -20.12
CA THR A 203 0.13 -22.68 -18.96
C THR A 203 0.02 -21.19 -18.56
N GLY A 204 -1.06 -20.86 -17.82
CA GLY A 204 -1.19 -19.52 -17.26
C GLY A 204 -0.01 -19.12 -16.35
N GLU A 205 0.53 -20.06 -15.56
CA GLU A 205 1.68 -19.82 -14.68
C GLU A 205 2.97 -19.50 -15.47
N GLU A 206 3.20 -20.16 -16.58
CA GLU A 206 4.35 -19.89 -17.45
C GLU A 206 4.22 -18.53 -18.14
N LEU A 207 3.00 -18.10 -18.49
CA LEU A 207 2.74 -16.78 -19.07
C LEU A 207 3.04 -15.63 -18.10
N LEU A 208 3.00 -15.87 -16.77
CA LEU A 208 3.39 -14.85 -15.78
C LEU A 208 4.87 -14.46 -15.84
N GLN A 209 5.71 -15.28 -16.49
CA GLN A 209 7.13 -14.94 -16.71
C GLN A 209 7.26 -13.79 -17.73
N TYR A 210 6.33 -13.68 -18.67
CA TYR A 210 6.29 -12.65 -19.71
C TYR A 210 5.43 -11.46 -19.26
N VAL A 211 4.17 -11.70 -18.90
CA VAL A 211 3.23 -10.68 -18.40
C VAL A 211 3.26 -10.69 -16.89
N LYS A 212 4.12 -9.87 -16.31
CA LYS A 212 4.44 -9.91 -14.87
C LYS A 212 3.31 -9.38 -14.00
N ALA A 213 2.72 -8.25 -14.37
CA ALA A 213 1.65 -7.58 -13.63
C ALA A 213 1.02 -6.48 -14.48
N PRO A 214 -0.13 -5.91 -14.10
CA PRO A 214 -0.63 -4.67 -14.69
C PRO A 214 0.42 -3.56 -14.71
N ASP A 215 0.30 -2.68 -15.70
CA ASP A 215 1.16 -1.51 -15.85
C ASP A 215 0.30 -0.26 -16.00
N PHE A 216 0.14 0.46 -14.90
CA PHE A 216 -0.79 1.57 -14.83
C PHE A 216 -0.22 2.84 -15.47
N PRO A 217 -1.03 3.64 -16.17
CA PRO A 217 -0.57 4.85 -16.86
C PRO A 217 0.02 5.89 -15.90
N THR A 218 -0.43 5.95 -14.65
CA THR A 218 0.07 6.85 -13.60
C THR A 218 1.25 6.30 -12.81
N GLY A 219 1.80 5.13 -13.18
CA GLY A 219 2.89 4.48 -12.46
C GLY A 219 2.43 3.86 -11.14
N GLY A 220 3.12 4.21 -10.07
CA GLY A 220 2.87 3.69 -8.72
C GLY A 220 3.51 2.33 -8.45
N ILE A 221 3.29 1.83 -7.26
CA ILE A 221 3.87 0.57 -6.77
C ILE A 221 2.75 -0.44 -6.57
N ILE A 222 2.83 -1.56 -7.26
CA ILE A 222 1.98 -2.73 -7.00
C ILE A 222 2.53 -3.42 -5.76
N TYR A 223 1.74 -3.43 -4.69
CA TYR A 223 2.16 -3.91 -3.38
C TYR A 223 1.56 -5.27 -3.06
N GLY A 224 2.41 -6.31 -3.08
CA GLY A 224 2.01 -7.72 -2.97
C GLY A 224 1.59 -8.35 -4.29
N TYR A 225 1.98 -9.59 -4.51
CA TYR A 225 1.81 -10.28 -5.79
C TYR A 225 0.62 -11.26 -5.85
N GLU A 226 0.07 -11.69 -4.71
CA GLU A 226 -1.03 -12.67 -4.69
C GLU A 226 -2.25 -12.20 -5.49
N GLY A 227 -2.70 -10.96 -5.26
CA GLY A 227 -3.84 -10.39 -5.99
C GLY A 227 -3.58 -10.24 -7.49
N VAL A 228 -2.34 -10.03 -7.92
CA VAL A 228 -1.93 -10.02 -9.34
C VAL A 228 -2.03 -11.42 -9.94
N ARG A 229 -1.47 -12.41 -9.24
CA ARG A 229 -1.51 -13.81 -9.66
C ARG A 229 -2.95 -14.30 -9.82
N ASP A 230 -3.80 -14.05 -8.83
CA ASP A 230 -5.22 -14.39 -8.89
C ASP A 230 -5.91 -13.72 -10.10
N ALA A 231 -5.66 -12.42 -10.31
CA ALA A 231 -6.24 -11.68 -11.42
C ALA A 231 -5.86 -12.25 -12.78
N LEU A 232 -4.60 -12.60 -12.99
CA LEU A 232 -4.10 -13.12 -14.27
C LEU A 232 -4.48 -14.57 -14.52
N LEU A 233 -4.53 -15.41 -13.47
CA LEU A 233 -4.88 -16.84 -13.61
C LEU A 233 -6.38 -17.13 -13.61
N THR A 234 -7.18 -16.32 -12.92
CA THR A 234 -8.62 -16.58 -12.77
C THR A 234 -9.52 -15.53 -13.41
N GLY A 235 -8.95 -14.39 -13.81
CA GLY A 235 -9.71 -13.23 -14.27
C GLY A 235 -10.28 -12.36 -13.14
N ARG A 236 -10.04 -12.73 -11.86
CA ARG A 236 -10.46 -11.96 -10.69
C ARG A 236 -9.32 -11.82 -9.68
N GLY A 237 -9.12 -10.63 -9.16
CA GLY A 237 -8.12 -10.39 -8.12
C GLY A 237 -8.21 -8.99 -7.56
N ARG A 238 -7.64 -8.79 -6.37
CA ARG A 238 -7.53 -7.48 -5.72
C ARG A 238 -6.09 -7.05 -5.68
N ILE A 239 -5.73 -6.07 -6.48
CA ILE A 239 -4.37 -5.54 -6.58
C ILE A 239 -4.28 -4.29 -5.72
N VAL A 240 -3.32 -4.24 -4.81
CA VAL A 240 -3.04 -3.05 -4.00
C VAL A 240 -2.04 -2.18 -4.74
N ILE A 241 -2.36 -0.90 -4.90
CA ILE A 241 -1.53 0.09 -5.58
C ILE A 241 -1.18 1.18 -4.57
N ARG A 242 0.09 1.49 -4.43
CA ARG A 242 0.62 2.61 -3.65
C ARG A 242 1.14 3.70 -4.56
N GLY A 243 0.95 4.94 -4.16
CA GLY A 243 1.69 6.06 -4.75
C GLY A 243 3.18 5.93 -4.45
N LYS A 244 4.02 6.40 -5.35
CA LYS A 244 5.47 6.46 -5.14
C LYS A 244 5.78 7.66 -4.25
N ALA A 245 6.33 7.39 -3.08
CA ALA A 245 6.74 8.39 -2.12
C ALA A 245 8.20 8.16 -1.70
N GLU A 246 8.95 9.24 -1.60
CA GLU A 246 10.35 9.26 -1.15
C GLU A 246 10.48 10.22 0.02
N ILE A 247 11.35 9.91 0.96
CA ILE A 247 11.63 10.79 2.10
C ILE A 247 12.94 11.49 1.79
N GLU A 248 12.91 12.81 1.77
CA GLU A 248 14.08 13.66 1.56
C GLU A 248 14.28 14.55 2.78
N GLU A 249 15.52 14.90 3.07
CA GLU A 249 15.88 15.85 4.10
C GLU A 249 16.29 17.17 3.45
N GLU A 250 15.59 18.25 3.77
CA GLU A 250 15.91 19.60 3.31
C GLU A 250 15.99 20.56 4.48
N ASN A 251 17.13 21.24 4.62
CA ASN A 251 17.40 22.21 5.70
C ASN A 251 17.21 21.66 7.13
N GLY A 252 17.57 20.37 7.35
CA GLY A 252 17.43 19.71 8.65
C GLY A 252 15.97 19.36 9.01
N ARG A 253 15.10 19.23 7.99
CA ARG A 253 13.71 18.74 8.14
C ARG A 253 13.44 17.65 7.14
N GLU A 254 12.77 16.62 7.60
CA GLU A 254 12.28 15.55 6.71
C GLU A 254 11.05 16.04 5.94
N GLN A 255 11.00 15.66 4.66
CA GLN A 255 9.86 15.87 3.77
C GLN A 255 9.49 14.55 3.11
N ILE A 256 8.19 14.30 2.94
CA ILE A 256 7.69 13.20 2.11
C ILE A 256 7.28 13.78 0.77
N ILE A 257 7.92 13.31 -0.29
CA ILE A 257 7.66 13.75 -1.66
C ILE A 257 6.96 12.63 -2.41
N VAL A 258 5.75 12.92 -2.90
CA VAL A 258 4.97 11.99 -3.71
C VAL A 258 5.10 12.39 -5.18
N THR A 259 5.65 11.49 -5.99
CA THR A 259 5.86 11.70 -7.43
C THR A 259 4.87 10.95 -8.31
N GLU A 260 4.21 9.92 -7.79
CA GLU A 260 3.21 9.13 -8.51
C GLU A 260 2.04 8.80 -7.57
N ILE A 261 0.82 8.86 -8.09
CA ILE A 261 -0.40 8.50 -7.36
C ILE A 261 -1.01 7.23 -7.95
N PRO A 262 -1.81 6.47 -7.18
CA PRO A 262 -2.49 5.30 -7.68
C PRO A 262 -3.43 5.61 -8.85
N TYR A 263 -3.58 4.64 -9.73
CA TYR A 263 -4.46 4.75 -10.90
C TYR A 263 -5.91 5.07 -10.51
N GLN A 264 -6.54 5.98 -11.27
CA GLN A 264 -7.90 6.48 -11.07
C GLN A 264 -8.12 7.30 -9.78
N VAL A 265 -7.06 7.72 -9.12
CA VAL A 265 -7.15 8.65 -7.98
C VAL A 265 -7.11 10.09 -8.50
N ASN A 266 -8.02 10.91 -8.00
CA ASN A 266 -8.02 12.36 -8.21
C ASN A 266 -7.02 12.99 -7.24
N LYS A 267 -6.02 13.71 -7.79
CA LYS A 267 -4.95 14.33 -7.00
C LYS A 267 -5.47 15.41 -6.06
N ALA A 268 -6.29 16.32 -6.54
CA ALA A 268 -6.81 17.44 -5.75
C ALA A 268 -7.73 16.96 -4.62
N GLU A 269 -8.62 15.99 -4.89
CA GLU A 269 -9.48 15.39 -3.84
C GLU A 269 -8.65 14.64 -2.78
N MET A 270 -7.62 13.93 -3.20
CA MET A 270 -6.71 13.24 -2.29
C MET A 270 -6.01 14.23 -1.36
N ILE A 271 -5.43 15.30 -1.91
CA ILE A 271 -4.75 16.37 -1.16
C ILE A 271 -5.72 17.01 -0.15
N LYS A 272 -6.92 17.38 -0.60
CA LYS A 272 -7.96 17.96 0.26
C LYS A 272 -8.31 17.03 1.42
N LYS A 273 -8.55 15.76 1.15
CA LYS A 273 -8.86 14.76 2.18
C LYS A 273 -7.71 14.57 3.17
N ILE A 274 -6.47 14.64 2.72
CA ILE A 274 -5.30 14.60 3.60
C ILE A 274 -5.29 15.82 4.52
N ALA A 275 -5.51 17.03 3.99
CA ALA A 275 -5.59 18.25 4.78
C ALA A 275 -6.72 18.17 5.84
N ASP A 276 -7.88 17.63 5.48
CA ASP A 276 -8.98 17.41 6.43
C ASP A 276 -8.57 16.44 7.56
N LEU A 277 -7.88 15.34 7.24
CA LEU A 277 -7.40 14.36 8.23
C LEU A 277 -6.32 14.94 9.16
N VAL A 278 -5.49 15.86 8.67
CA VAL A 278 -4.51 16.58 9.49
C VAL A 278 -5.21 17.56 10.42
N ASN A 279 -6.19 18.31 9.93
CA ASN A 279 -7.01 19.23 10.75
C ASN A 279 -7.80 18.48 11.83
N ASP A 280 -8.36 17.33 11.51
CA ASP A 280 -9.06 16.42 12.42
C ASP A 280 -8.12 15.70 13.41
N LYS A 281 -6.81 15.92 13.34
CA LYS A 281 -5.79 15.24 14.15
C LYS A 281 -5.79 13.71 14.03
N LYS A 282 -6.27 13.19 12.92
CA LYS A 282 -6.18 11.75 12.60
C LYS A 282 -4.81 11.38 12.02
N ILE A 283 -4.18 12.32 11.33
CA ILE A 283 -2.79 12.24 10.87
C ILE A 283 -2.06 13.41 11.52
N GLU A 284 -1.22 13.12 12.48
CA GLU A 284 -0.35 14.08 13.14
C GLU A 284 1.06 14.02 12.54
N GLY A 285 1.86 15.06 12.73
CA GLY A 285 3.25 15.10 12.27
C GLY A 285 3.47 15.83 10.94
N ILE A 286 2.43 16.30 10.26
CA ILE A 286 2.56 17.15 9.06
C ILE A 286 2.47 18.62 9.48
N SER A 287 3.44 19.43 9.06
CA SER A 287 3.47 20.89 9.30
C SER A 287 2.89 21.68 8.14
N ASP A 288 3.15 21.26 6.90
CA ASP A 288 2.66 21.89 5.68
C ASP A 288 2.44 20.89 4.56
N LEU A 289 1.56 21.23 3.62
CA LEU A 289 1.17 20.41 2.49
C LEU A 289 1.12 21.30 1.24
N ARG A 290 1.98 21.00 0.26
CA ARG A 290 2.05 21.76 -1.00
C ARG A 290 1.97 20.84 -2.22
N ASP A 291 1.32 21.34 -3.25
CA ASP A 291 1.38 20.77 -4.59
C ASP A 291 2.33 21.61 -5.45
N GLU A 292 3.48 21.04 -5.75
CA GLU A 292 4.54 21.65 -6.56
C GLU A 292 4.60 21.01 -7.97
N SER A 293 3.54 20.31 -8.38
CA SER A 293 3.47 19.66 -9.69
C SER A 293 3.54 20.68 -10.82
N ASP A 294 4.40 20.41 -11.81
CA ASP A 294 4.60 21.26 -12.98
C ASP A 294 4.70 20.42 -14.28
N ARG A 295 5.24 21.01 -15.34
CA ARG A 295 5.43 20.32 -16.63
C ARG A 295 6.49 19.21 -16.59
N SER A 296 7.37 19.21 -15.60
CA SER A 296 8.41 18.18 -15.41
C SER A 296 7.87 16.92 -14.72
N GLY A 297 6.75 17.05 -14.02
CA GLY A 297 6.10 15.92 -13.38
C GLY A 297 5.26 16.30 -12.16
N MET A 298 4.71 15.27 -11.53
CA MET A 298 3.95 15.37 -10.29
C MET A 298 4.93 15.48 -9.12
N ARG A 299 4.68 16.44 -8.23
CA ARG A 299 5.44 16.62 -6.98
C ARG A 299 4.50 17.16 -5.89
N ILE A 300 4.12 16.30 -4.96
CA ILE A 300 3.32 16.68 -3.77
C ILE A 300 4.26 16.58 -2.58
N VAL A 301 4.41 17.66 -1.82
CA VAL A 301 5.36 17.78 -0.70
C VAL A 301 4.59 17.85 0.61
N PHE A 302 4.93 16.96 1.53
CA PHE A 302 4.47 16.98 2.92
C PHE A 302 5.66 17.32 3.81
N GLU A 303 5.68 18.50 4.40
CA GLU A 303 6.69 18.87 5.39
C GLU A 303 6.38 18.19 6.73
N ILE A 304 7.38 17.58 7.32
CA ILE A 304 7.23 16.85 8.58
C ILE A 304 7.65 17.78 9.74
N LYS A 305 6.91 17.69 10.84
CA LYS A 305 7.29 18.39 12.08
C LYS A 305 8.57 17.81 12.66
N ARG A 306 9.37 18.61 13.38
CA ARG A 306 10.66 18.18 13.95
C ARG A 306 10.53 17.01 14.94
N ASP A 307 9.40 16.91 15.61
CA ASP A 307 9.05 15.89 16.61
C ASP A 307 8.35 14.64 16.01
N ALA A 308 8.26 14.56 14.69
CA ALA A 308 7.55 13.47 14.02
C ALA A 308 8.51 12.65 13.11
N ILE A 309 8.25 11.37 13.00
CA ILE A 309 9.02 10.44 12.18
C ILE A 309 8.33 10.28 10.82
N ALA A 310 9.02 10.63 9.72
CA ALA A 310 8.45 10.63 8.37
C ALA A 310 7.89 9.26 7.97
N ASN A 311 8.55 8.15 8.31
CA ASN A 311 8.08 6.80 8.01
C ASN A 311 6.73 6.49 8.66
N VAL A 312 6.50 6.92 9.91
CA VAL A 312 5.23 6.73 10.61
C VAL A 312 4.11 7.55 9.95
N VAL A 313 4.42 8.78 9.55
CA VAL A 313 3.47 9.65 8.83
C VAL A 313 3.13 9.04 7.46
N LEU A 314 4.12 8.55 6.71
CA LEU A 314 3.93 7.89 5.42
C LEU A 314 3.04 6.65 5.55
N ASN A 315 3.25 5.83 6.57
CA ASN A 315 2.41 4.67 6.86
C ASN A 315 0.96 5.07 7.17
N LYS A 316 0.76 6.17 7.93
CA LYS A 316 -0.58 6.73 8.17
C LYS A 316 -1.23 7.23 6.88
N LEU A 317 -0.47 7.90 6.00
CA LEU A 317 -0.95 8.33 4.67
C LEU A 317 -1.41 7.13 3.83
N TYR A 318 -0.64 6.06 3.74
CA TYR A 318 -1.05 4.83 3.04
C TYR A 318 -2.30 4.20 3.65
N LYS A 319 -2.44 4.19 4.96
CA LYS A 319 -3.58 3.55 5.63
C LYS A 319 -4.89 4.33 5.54
N PHE A 320 -4.85 5.65 5.65
CA PHE A 320 -6.04 6.47 5.81
C PHE A 320 -6.44 7.26 4.57
N THR A 321 -5.63 7.24 3.52
CA THR A 321 -5.84 8.07 2.32
C THR A 321 -5.81 7.25 1.03
N ALA A 322 -6.16 7.88 -0.08
CA ALA A 322 -6.09 7.28 -1.41
C ALA A 322 -4.65 7.15 -1.96
N LEU A 323 -3.62 7.51 -1.19
CA LEU A 323 -2.23 7.24 -1.54
C LEU A 323 -1.95 5.72 -1.63
N GLN A 324 -2.74 4.90 -0.94
CA GLN A 324 -2.87 3.48 -1.20
C GLN A 324 -4.33 3.16 -1.51
N THR A 325 -4.56 2.48 -2.62
CA THR A 325 -5.88 2.02 -3.04
C THR A 325 -5.84 0.59 -3.53
N SER A 326 -7.00 -0.02 -3.75
CA SER A 326 -7.08 -1.35 -4.35
C SER A 326 -7.82 -1.29 -5.67
N PHE A 327 -7.24 -1.89 -6.71
CA PHE A 327 -7.86 -2.12 -7.99
C PHE A 327 -8.43 -3.55 -8.02
N SER A 328 -9.76 -3.65 -8.06
CA SER A 328 -10.43 -4.96 -8.12
C SER A 328 -10.58 -5.37 -9.58
N VAL A 329 -9.73 -6.31 -10.01
CA VAL A 329 -9.78 -6.88 -11.36
C VAL A 329 -11.00 -7.77 -11.51
N ASN A 330 -11.72 -7.62 -12.63
CA ASN A 330 -12.84 -8.44 -13.05
C ASN A 330 -12.87 -8.48 -14.58
N ASN A 331 -12.25 -9.51 -15.16
CA ASN A 331 -12.01 -9.62 -16.60
C ASN A 331 -13.22 -10.19 -17.33
N ILE A 332 -14.33 -9.47 -17.37
CA ILE A 332 -15.52 -9.84 -18.13
C ILE A 332 -15.49 -9.13 -19.48
N CYS A 333 -15.55 -9.89 -20.56
CA CYS A 333 -15.64 -9.38 -21.93
C CYS A 333 -16.61 -10.24 -22.77
N LEU A 334 -16.92 -9.78 -23.97
CA LEU A 334 -17.80 -10.48 -24.91
C LEU A 334 -16.97 -11.44 -25.76
N VAL A 335 -17.31 -12.70 -25.72
CA VAL A 335 -16.79 -13.76 -26.60
C VAL A 335 -17.95 -14.31 -27.44
N GLY A 336 -17.95 -14.08 -28.75
CA GLY A 336 -19.06 -14.46 -29.60
C GLY A 336 -20.41 -13.86 -29.17
N GLY A 337 -20.39 -12.61 -28.67
CA GLY A 337 -21.58 -11.88 -28.19
C GLY A 337 -22.07 -12.31 -26.80
N ARG A 338 -21.36 -13.16 -26.09
CA ARG A 338 -21.72 -13.63 -24.73
C ARG A 338 -20.70 -13.16 -23.69
N PRO A 339 -21.12 -12.66 -22.52
CA PRO A 339 -20.21 -12.28 -21.48
C PRO A 339 -19.51 -13.51 -20.87
N ARG A 340 -18.19 -13.46 -20.78
CA ARG A 340 -17.36 -14.49 -20.16
C ARG A 340 -16.31 -13.86 -19.25
N MET A 341 -15.99 -14.55 -18.16
CA MET A 341 -14.82 -14.29 -17.32
C MET A 341 -13.62 -14.92 -17.98
N MET A 342 -12.55 -14.15 -18.17
CA MET A 342 -11.38 -14.59 -18.93
C MET A 342 -10.10 -14.50 -18.11
N ALA A 343 -9.31 -15.55 -18.08
CA ALA A 343 -7.93 -15.53 -17.59
C ALA A 343 -6.99 -14.92 -18.65
N LEU A 344 -5.77 -14.59 -18.27
CA LEU A 344 -4.76 -14.06 -19.20
C LEU A 344 -4.55 -14.97 -20.42
N ARG A 345 -4.40 -16.26 -20.20
CA ARG A 345 -4.21 -17.25 -21.26
C ARG A 345 -5.38 -17.23 -22.27
N ASP A 346 -6.61 -17.19 -21.77
CA ASP A 346 -7.81 -17.20 -22.61
C ASP A 346 -7.91 -15.91 -23.45
N LEU A 347 -7.57 -14.75 -22.87
CA LEU A 347 -7.53 -13.47 -23.58
C LEU A 347 -6.49 -13.49 -24.70
N ILE A 348 -5.31 -14.05 -24.46
CA ILE A 348 -4.27 -14.22 -25.47
C ILE A 348 -4.71 -15.17 -26.56
N GLN A 349 -5.32 -16.28 -26.21
CA GLN A 349 -5.85 -17.27 -27.17
C GLN A 349 -6.87 -16.64 -28.12
N GLU A 350 -7.90 -16.00 -27.60
CA GLU A 350 -8.94 -15.35 -28.41
C GLU A 350 -8.37 -14.27 -29.33
N PHE A 351 -7.38 -13.52 -28.86
CA PHE A 351 -6.69 -12.51 -29.69
C PHE A 351 -5.91 -13.19 -30.83
N VAL A 352 -5.15 -14.25 -30.58
CA VAL A 352 -4.39 -14.98 -31.61
C VAL A 352 -5.32 -15.62 -32.64
N GLU A 353 -6.41 -16.25 -32.20
CA GLU A 353 -7.42 -16.85 -33.08
C GLU A 353 -8.06 -15.78 -33.98
N PHE A 354 -8.41 -14.63 -33.42
CA PHE A 354 -8.93 -13.50 -34.18
C PHE A 354 -7.90 -12.96 -35.21
N ARG A 355 -6.64 -12.78 -34.78
CA ARG A 355 -5.58 -12.35 -35.72
C ARG A 355 -5.38 -13.35 -36.86
N HIS A 356 -5.44 -14.64 -36.55
CA HIS A 356 -5.36 -15.69 -37.56
C HIS A 356 -6.50 -15.58 -38.58
N GLU A 357 -7.73 -15.33 -38.14
CA GLU A 357 -8.87 -15.06 -39.03
C GLU A 357 -8.66 -13.83 -39.91
N VAL A 358 -8.18 -12.72 -39.31
CA VAL A 358 -7.87 -11.47 -40.04
C VAL A 358 -6.81 -11.71 -41.12
N VAL A 359 -5.76 -12.45 -40.83
CA VAL A 359 -4.71 -12.79 -41.80
C VAL A 359 -5.27 -13.61 -42.96
N ILE A 360 -6.11 -14.62 -42.68
CA ILE A 360 -6.75 -15.44 -43.71
C ILE A 360 -7.66 -14.57 -44.61
N ARG A 361 -8.50 -13.72 -44.02
CA ARG A 361 -9.43 -12.88 -44.80
C ARG A 361 -8.66 -11.85 -45.64
N ARG A 362 -7.64 -11.20 -45.09
CA ARG A 362 -6.76 -10.30 -45.81
C ARG A 362 -6.07 -10.98 -46.99
N THR A 363 -5.51 -12.15 -46.74
CA THR A 363 -4.81 -12.92 -47.77
C THR A 363 -5.75 -13.39 -48.87
N ASN A 364 -6.97 -13.80 -48.53
CA ASN A 364 -8.01 -14.11 -49.56
C ASN A 364 -8.42 -12.90 -50.36
N PHE A 365 -8.56 -11.74 -49.76
CA PHE A 365 -8.87 -10.49 -50.47
C PHE A 365 -7.73 -10.11 -51.44
N ASP A 366 -6.50 -10.13 -50.94
CA ASP A 366 -5.33 -9.79 -51.73
C ASP A 366 -5.13 -10.82 -52.88
N LEU A 367 -5.37 -12.10 -52.63
CA LEU A 367 -5.34 -13.14 -53.65
C LEU A 367 -6.40 -12.91 -54.70
N ARG A 368 -7.64 -12.65 -54.34
CA ARG A 368 -8.72 -12.37 -55.27
C ARG A 368 -8.37 -11.16 -56.14
N LYS A 369 -7.84 -10.08 -55.54
CA LYS A 369 -7.43 -8.88 -56.28
C LYS A 369 -6.24 -9.12 -57.21
N ALA A 370 -5.27 -9.92 -56.77
CA ALA A 370 -4.15 -10.30 -57.60
C ALA A 370 -4.59 -11.20 -58.79
N GLU A 371 -5.47 -12.16 -58.53
CA GLU A 371 -6.02 -13.04 -59.59
C GLU A 371 -6.87 -12.24 -60.57
N GLU A 372 -7.75 -11.30 -60.11
CA GLU A 372 -8.54 -10.40 -60.95
C GLU A 372 -7.62 -9.56 -61.87
N ARG A 373 -6.54 -9.04 -61.32
CA ARG A 373 -5.56 -8.23 -62.05
C ARG A 373 -4.73 -9.05 -63.05
N ALA A 374 -4.25 -10.21 -62.58
CA ALA A 374 -3.51 -11.15 -63.45
C ALA A 374 -4.33 -11.62 -64.65
N HIS A 375 -5.61 -11.91 -64.41
CA HIS A 375 -6.56 -12.31 -65.49
C HIS A 375 -6.71 -11.21 -66.58
N VAL A 376 -6.82 -9.95 -66.14
CA VAL A 376 -6.85 -8.80 -67.12
C VAL A 376 -5.54 -8.70 -67.87
N LEU A 377 -4.40 -8.79 -67.18
CA LEU A 377 -3.06 -8.69 -67.79
C LEU A 377 -2.82 -9.82 -68.78
N GLU A 378 -3.24 -11.05 -68.49
CA GLU A 378 -3.16 -12.20 -69.39
C GLU A 378 -3.86 -11.88 -70.74
N GLY A 379 -5.09 -11.33 -70.66
CA GLY A 379 -5.81 -10.94 -71.84
C GLY A 379 -5.12 -9.84 -72.62
N LEU A 380 -4.52 -8.83 -71.94
CA LEU A 380 -3.76 -7.76 -72.58
C LEU A 380 -2.45 -8.27 -73.22
N ILE A 381 -1.77 -9.27 -72.63
CA ILE A 381 -0.58 -9.93 -73.21
C ILE A 381 -0.96 -10.67 -74.47
N ILE A 382 -2.05 -11.48 -74.42
CA ILE A 382 -2.56 -12.17 -75.61
C ILE A 382 -2.88 -11.21 -76.72
N ALA A 383 -3.53 -10.05 -76.41
CA ALA A 383 -3.83 -9.03 -77.36
C ALA A 383 -2.58 -8.31 -77.98
N SER A 384 -1.59 -8.12 -77.12
CA SER A 384 -0.30 -7.52 -77.51
C SER A 384 0.52 -8.42 -78.44
N ASP A 385 0.51 -9.72 -78.17
CA ASP A 385 1.20 -10.71 -78.99
C ASP A 385 0.54 -10.87 -80.38
N ASN A 386 -0.76 -10.56 -80.51
CA ASN A 386 -1.55 -10.68 -81.71
C ASN A 386 -2.10 -9.31 -82.15
N ILE A 387 -1.33 -8.23 -82.01
CA ILE A 387 -1.80 -6.87 -82.11
C ILE A 387 -2.44 -6.49 -83.43
N ASP A 388 -1.87 -6.95 -84.53
CA ASP A 388 -2.35 -6.63 -85.85
C ASP A 388 -3.75 -7.22 -86.06
N GLU A 389 -3.99 -8.46 -85.65
CA GLU A 389 -5.30 -9.11 -85.77
C GLU A 389 -6.31 -8.48 -84.81
N VAL A 390 -5.93 -8.09 -83.62
CA VAL A 390 -6.82 -7.39 -82.71
C VAL A 390 -7.24 -6.04 -83.24
N ILE A 391 -6.34 -5.28 -83.84
CA ILE A 391 -6.63 -3.99 -84.43
C ILE A 391 -7.57 -4.18 -85.64
N GLU A 392 -7.36 -5.18 -86.46
CA GLU A 392 -8.22 -5.46 -87.59
C GLU A 392 -9.66 -5.80 -87.12
N ILE A 393 -9.81 -6.69 -86.12
CA ILE A 393 -11.11 -7.03 -85.52
C ILE A 393 -11.79 -5.79 -84.94
N ILE A 394 -11.10 -4.94 -84.21
CA ILE A 394 -11.70 -3.73 -83.65
C ILE A 394 -12.14 -2.72 -84.76
N LYS A 395 -11.30 -2.52 -85.79
CA LYS A 395 -11.63 -1.63 -86.91
C LYS A 395 -12.77 -2.08 -87.73
N THR A 396 -12.92 -3.39 -87.94
CA THR A 396 -13.97 -4.01 -88.79
C THR A 396 -15.26 -4.27 -88.01
N SER A 397 -15.31 -4.08 -86.71
CA SER A 397 -16.51 -4.24 -85.90
C SER A 397 -17.38 -2.99 -85.91
N PRO A 398 -18.73 -3.09 -86.11
CA PRO A 398 -19.63 -1.94 -86.16
C PRO A 398 -19.86 -1.32 -84.77
N SER A 399 -19.64 -2.04 -83.69
CA SER A 399 -19.83 -1.57 -82.36
C SER A 399 -18.80 -2.14 -81.39
N PRO A 400 -18.53 -1.46 -80.25
CA PRO A 400 -17.61 -2.03 -79.19
C PRO A 400 -18.09 -3.39 -78.66
N ASP A 401 -19.39 -3.61 -78.57
CA ASP A 401 -19.94 -4.89 -78.07
C ASP A 401 -19.65 -6.04 -79.04
N GLU A 402 -19.82 -5.80 -80.38
CA GLU A 402 -19.49 -6.81 -81.36
C GLU A 402 -17.99 -7.07 -81.44
N ALA A 403 -17.15 -6.05 -81.27
CA ALA A 403 -15.71 -6.22 -81.16
C ALA A 403 -15.33 -7.12 -79.97
N ARG A 404 -15.95 -6.91 -78.86
CA ARG A 404 -15.76 -7.80 -77.64
C ARG A 404 -16.18 -9.24 -77.93
N GLU A 405 -17.31 -9.47 -78.51
CA GLU A 405 -17.79 -10.80 -78.89
C GLU A 405 -16.84 -11.50 -79.88
N ARG A 406 -16.39 -10.81 -80.94
CA ARG A 406 -15.45 -11.37 -81.93
C ARG A 406 -14.07 -11.65 -81.30
N LEU A 407 -13.57 -10.82 -80.40
CA LEU A 407 -12.34 -11.04 -79.72
C LEU A 407 -12.45 -12.22 -78.74
N SER A 408 -13.60 -12.38 -78.01
CA SER A 408 -13.88 -13.52 -77.16
C SER A 408 -13.88 -14.85 -77.89
N VAL A 409 -14.59 -14.89 -78.96
CA VAL A 409 -14.68 -16.11 -79.83
C VAL A 409 -13.31 -16.46 -80.44
N ARG A 410 -12.56 -15.43 -80.89
CA ARG A 410 -11.30 -15.67 -81.63
C ARG A 410 -10.16 -16.13 -80.70
N PHE A 411 -10.01 -15.51 -79.57
CA PHE A 411 -8.87 -15.77 -78.63
C PHE A 411 -9.27 -16.53 -77.37
N GLY A 412 -10.55 -16.89 -77.17
CA GLY A 412 -11.03 -17.60 -76.00
C GLY A 412 -11.04 -16.70 -74.74
N LEU A 413 -11.18 -15.38 -74.90
CA LEU A 413 -11.06 -14.38 -73.83
C LEU A 413 -12.38 -14.20 -73.10
N SER A 414 -12.28 -13.89 -71.80
CA SER A 414 -13.46 -13.54 -71.02
C SER A 414 -14.00 -12.12 -71.36
N GLU A 415 -15.25 -11.85 -70.99
CA GLU A 415 -15.84 -10.54 -71.16
C GLU A 415 -15.00 -9.40 -70.48
N ILE A 416 -14.43 -9.67 -69.29
CA ILE A 416 -13.56 -8.73 -68.57
C ILE A 416 -12.30 -8.45 -69.36
N GLN A 417 -11.67 -9.49 -69.95
CA GLN A 417 -10.45 -9.34 -70.74
C GLN A 417 -10.75 -8.60 -72.05
N THR A 418 -11.80 -8.93 -72.75
CA THR A 418 -12.18 -8.24 -74.01
C THR A 418 -12.55 -6.76 -73.78
N ARG A 419 -13.21 -6.44 -72.66
CA ARG A 419 -13.48 -5.08 -72.29
C ARG A 419 -12.15 -4.28 -72.07
N ALA A 420 -11.21 -4.85 -71.30
CA ALA A 420 -9.91 -4.26 -71.07
C ALA A 420 -9.10 -4.04 -72.36
N ILE A 421 -9.23 -4.97 -73.36
CA ILE A 421 -8.58 -4.83 -74.66
C ILE A 421 -9.21 -3.71 -75.49
N VAL A 422 -10.51 -3.62 -75.53
CA VAL A 422 -11.21 -2.57 -76.30
C VAL A 422 -10.93 -1.17 -75.65
N ASP A 423 -10.83 -1.08 -74.34
CA ASP A 423 -10.55 0.16 -73.63
C ASP A 423 -9.03 0.50 -73.55
N MET A 424 -8.16 -0.34 -74.17
CA MET A 424 -6.69 -0.15 -74.17
C MET A 424 -6.26 1.11 -74.96
N ARG A 425 -5.39 1.88 -74.36
CA ARG A 425 -4.85 3.10 -74.96
C ARG A 425 -3.73 2.77 -75.93
N LEU A 426 -3.66 3.45 -77.09
CA LEU A 426 -2.63 3.22 -78.07
C LEU A 426 -1.18 3.28 -77.56
N ARG A 427 -0.91 4.11 -76.55
CA ARG A 427 0.42 4.17 -75.88
C ARG A 427 0.86 2.83 -75.28
N GLN A 428 -0.07 1.98 -74.85
CA GLN A 428 0.21 0.70 -74.27
C GLN A 428 0.69 -0.37 -75.22
N LEU A 429 0.63 -0.02 -76.52
CA LEU A 429 1.12 -0.90 -77.60
C LEU A 429 2.63 -0.72 -77.89
N THR A 430 3.31 0.18 -77.20
CA THR A 430 4.76 0.33 -77.35
C THR A 430 5.52 -0.79 -76.75
N GLY A 431 6.67 -1.24 -77.30
CA GLY A 431 7.43 -2.34 -76.84
C GLY A 431 7.85 -2.19 -75.28
N LEU A 432 8.16 -0.97 -74.93
CA LEU A 432 8.51 -0.70 -73.50
C LEU A 432 7.34 -0.96 -72.54
N GLU A 433 6.10 -0.66 -72.97
CA GLU A 433 4.91 -0.90 -72.13
C GLU A 433 4.52 -2.37 -72.13
N GLN A 434 4.76 -3.09 -73.26
CA GLN A 434 4.56 -4.53 -73.32
C GLN A 434 5.49 -5.27 -72.36
N ASP A 435 6.77 -4.89 -72.25
CA ASP A 435 7.74 -5.44 -71.30
C ASP A 435 7.31 -5.16 -69.87
N LYS A 436 6.73 -4.00 -69.59
CA LYS A 436 6.18 -3.68 -68.25
C LYS A 436 4.98 -4.56 -67.91
N LEU A 437 4.05 -4.78 -68.85
CA LEU A 437 2.88 -5.65 -68.61
C LEU A 437 3.30 -7.09 -68.34
N ARG A 438 4.29 -7.63 -69.04
CA ARG A 438 4.83 -8.96 -68.74
C ARG A 438 5.55 -9.00 -67.39
N ALA A 439 6.36 -8.02 -67.06
CA ALA A 439 7.01 -7.96 -65.76
C ALA A 439 5.98 -7.85 -64.58
N GLU A 440 4.91 -7.01 -64.74
CA GLU A 440 3.82 -6.93 -63.79
C GLU A 440 3.08 -8.26 -63.63
N PHE A 441 2.81 -8.96 -64.72
CA PHE A 441 2.19 -10.28 -64.72
C PHE A 441 3.05 -11.32 -63.96
N ASP A 442 4.34 -11.38 -64.26
CA ASP A 442 5.29 -12.29 -63.59
C ASP A 442 5.41 -12.02 -62.06
N GLU A 443 5.42 -10.76 -61.71
CA GLU A 443 5.39 -10.33 -60.27
C GLU A 443 4.09 -10.76 -59.58
N LEU A 444 2.94 -10.56 -60.25
CA LEU A 444 1.63 -11.01 -59.73
C LEU A 444 1.53 -12.52 -59.63
N MET A 445 2.05 -13.27 -60.55
CA MET A 445 2.06 -14.72 -60.49
C MET A 445 2.91 -15.25 -59.33
N LYS A 446 4.04 -14.61 -59.02
CA LYS A 446 4.82 -14.87 -57.83
C LYS A 446 4.03 -14.56 -56.56
N LEU A 447 3.38 -13.42 -56.52
CA LEU A 447 2.54 -13.00 -55.41
C LEU A 447 1.36 -13.94 -55.20
N ILE A 448 0.66 -14.36 -56.25
CA ILE A 448 -0.42 -15.33 -56.18
C ILE A 448 0.05 -16.67 -55.61
N THR A 449 1.22 -17.15 -56.04
CA THR A 449 1.81 -18.38 -55.55
C THR A 449 2.13 -18.23 -54.04
N ASP A 450 2.69 -17.12 -53.61
CA ASP A 450 3.01 -16.79 -52.22
C ASP A 450 1.73 -16.71 -51.35
N LEU A 451 0.69 -16.02 -51.83
CA LEU A 451 -0.56 -15.91 -51.12
C LEU A 451 -1.29 -17.25 -50.96
N LYS A 452 -1.23 -18.09 -52.00
CA LYS A 452 -1.75 -19.49 -51.91
C LYS A 452 -1.02 -20.34 -50.93
N ASP A 453 0.30 -20.22 -50.83
CA ASP A 453 1.09 -20.92 -49.86
C ASP A 453 0.80 -20.43 -48.41
N ILE A 454 0.62 -19.15 -48.19
CA ILE A 454 0.18 -18.59 -46.90
C ILE A 454 -1.17 -19.19 -46.49
N LEU A 455 -2.12 -19.29 -47.42
CA LEU A 455 -3.43 -19.88 -47.11
C LEU A 455 -3.35 -21.39 -46.83
N ALA A 456 -2.44 -22.11 -47.47
CA ALA A 456 -2.29 -23.54 -47.30
C ALA A 456 -1.54 -23.94 -46.04
N ASN A 457 -0.66 -23.04 -45.51
CA ASN A 457 0.26 -23.35 -44.42
C ASN A 457 -0.08 -22.54 -43.15
N GLU A 458 -0.55 -23.20 -42.09
CA GLU A 458 -0.84 -22.59 -40.80
C GLU A 458 0.42 -22.04 -40.12
N GLU A 459 1.56 -22.74 -40.15
CA GLU A 459 2.80 -22.30 -39.53
C GLU A 459 3.26 -20.97 -40.11
N ARG A 460 3.12 -20.80 -41.42
CA ARG A 460 3.44 -19.55 -42.10
C ARG A 460 2.54 -18.42 -41.67
N ARG A 461 1.23 -18.63 -41.50
CA ARG A 461 0.32 -17.63 -40.99
C ARG A 461 0.67 -17.21 -39.55
N MET A 462 1.04 -18.18 -38.71
CA MET A 462 1.49 -17.89 -37.35
C MET A 462 2.79 -17.11 -37.35
N GLN A 463 3.73 -17.39 -38.26
CA GLN A 463 4.95 -16.62 -38.42
C GLN A 463 4.64 -15.15 -38.82
N ILE A 464 3.72 -14.94 -39.75
CA ILE A 464 3.27 -13.58 -40.13
C ILE A 464 2.71 -12.82 -38.92
N ILE A 465 1.88 -13.45 -38.08
CA ILE A 465 1.35 -12.85 -36.86
C ILE A 465 2.48 -12.45 -35.91
N LYS A 466 3.50 -13.33 -35.74
CA LYS A 466 4.68 -13.04 -34.90
C LYS A 466 5.47 -11.85 -35.43
N ASP A 467 5.73 -11.82 -36.73
CA ASP A 467 6.49 -10.75 -37.37
C ASP A 467 5.77 -9.41 -37.24
N GLU A 468 4.46 -9.37 -37.44
CA GLU A 468 3.63 -8.17 -37.22
C GLU A 468 3.64 -7.71 -35.78
N LEU A 469 3.52 -8.63 -34.81
CA LEU A 469 3.58 -8.31 -33.39
C LEU A 469 4.95 -7.80 -32.98
N GLN A 470 6.02 -8.37 -33.53
CA GLN A 470 7.38 -7.93 -33.29
C GLN A 470 7.61 -6.51 -33.81
N GLU A 471 7.10 -6.22 -35.01
CA GLU A 471 7.10 -4.85 -35.54
C GLU A 471 6.37 -3.87 -34.60
N MET A 472 5.20 -4.24 -34.09
CA MET A 472 4.44 -3.41 -33.15
C MET A 472 5.20 -3.20 -31.85
N ARG A 473 5.86 -4.22 -31.31
CA ARG A 473 6.73 -4.11 -30.13
C ARG A 473 7.88 -3.14 -30.35
N ASP A 474 8.57 -3.27 -31.47
CA ASP A 474 9.74 -2.44 -31.77
C ASP A 474 9.35 -0.97 -32.03
N LYS A 475 8.15 -0.73 -32.54
CA LYS A 475 7.65 0.59 -32.90
C LYS A 475 7.00 1.35 -31.73
N TYR A 476 6.31 0.65 -30.82
CA TYR A 476 5.47 1.23 -29.77
C TYR A 476 5.82 0.73 -28.34
N GLY A 477 6.73 -0.23 -28.21
CA GLY A 477 7.16 -0.75 -26.92
C GLY A 477 7.86 0.31 -26.09
N ASP A 478 7.60 0.30 -24.80
CA ASP A 478 8.20 1.17 -23.80
C ASP A 478 8.48 0.42 -22.49
N GLU A 479 9.20 1.06 -21.60
CA GLU A 479 9.47 0.51 -20.28
C GLU A 479 8.22 0.52 -19.39
N ARG A 480 8.19 -0.42 -18.44
CA ARG A 480 7.15 -0.48 -17.42
C ARG A 480 7.16 0.77 -16.55
N ARG A 481 5.99 1.33 -16.28
CA ARG A 481 5.79 2.47 -15.38
C ARG A 481 5.57 2.03 -13.94
N SER A 482 4.71 1.03 -13.72
CA SER A 482 4.40 0.54 -12.38
C SER A 482 5.49 -0.39 -11.84
N ARG A 483 6.05 -0.06 -10.68
CA ARG A 483 7.00 -0.92 -9.97
C ARG A 483 6.26 -2.08 -9.29
N ILE A 484 6.88 -3.27 -9.21
CA ILE A 484 6.33 -4.44 -8.54
C ILE A 484 7.10 -4.70 -7.25
N GLU A 485 6.40 -4.76 -6.14
CA GLU A 485 6.91 -5.17 -4.84
C GLU A 485 6.26 -6.51 -4.47
N TYR A 486 7.02 -7.60 -4.63
CA TYR A 486 6.50 -8.97 -4.55
C TYR A 486 6.07 -9.39 -3.15
N SER A 487 6.75 -8.90 -2.11
CA SER A 487 6.42 -9.19 -0.72
C SER A 487 5.59 -8.04 -0.12
N ALA A 488 4.36 -8.34 0.27
CA ALA A 488 3.57 -7.42 1.07
C ALA A 488 3.74 -7.80 2.54
N SER A 489 4.34 -6.94 3.36
CA SER A 489 4.18 -7.01 4.80
C SER A 489 2.84 -6.38 5.17
N GLU A 490 2.00 -7.12 5.89
CA GLU A 490 0.80 -6.49 6.47
C GLU A 490 1.24 -5.34 7.38
N MET A 491 0.69 -4.16 7.15
CA MET A 491 0.94 -2.98 7.98
C MET A 491 0.39 -3.23 9.38
N ARG A 492 1.30 -3.42 10.35
CA ARG A 492 0.94 -3.62 11.75
C ARG A 492 0.53 -2.30 12.39
N MET A 493 -0.23 -2.35 13.49
CA MET A 493 -0.58 -1.16 14.25
C MET A 493 0.68 -0.42 14.75
N GLU A 494 1.74 -1.14 15.00
CA GLU A 494 3.05 -0.63 15.43
C GLU A 494 3.70 0.28 14.39
N ASP A 495 3.55 -0.04 13.09
CA ASP A 495 4.10 0.75 11.99
C ASP A 495 3.47 2.15 11.86
N LEU A 496 2.40 2.40 12.60
CA LEU A 496 1.64 3.66 12.63
C LEU A 496 1.91 4.51 13.87
N ILE A 497 2.72 4.00 14.80
CA ILE A 497 2.98 4.61 16.10
C ILE A 497 4.48 4.78 16.22
N ALA A 498 4.92 6.00 16.55
CA ALA A 498 6.33 6.25 16.82
C ALA A 498 6.78 5.48 18.06
N ASP A 499 7.96 4.88 18.02
CA ASP A 499 8.55 4.18 19.15
C ASP A 499 9.29 5.15 20.09
N GLU A 500 8.51 5.96 20.80
CA GLU A 500 9.01 6.96 21.75
C GLU A 500 9.12 6.40 23.14
N GLU A 501 10.04 6.95 23.92
CA GLU A 501 10.15 6.66 25.35
C GLU A 501 9.03 7.34 26.14
N VAL A 502 8.35 6.54 26.95
CA VAL A 502 7.25 6.99 27.78
C VAL A 502 7.41 6.51 29.21
N VAL A 503 6.95 7.33 30.13
CA VAL A 503 6.85 6.97 31.56
C VAL A 503 5.50 6.37 31.82
N ILE A 504 5.48 5.14 32.27
CA ILE A 504 4.29 4.45 32.69
C ILE A 504 4.13 4.64 34.20
N THR A 505 2.99 5.17 34.62
CA THR A 505 2.67 5.34 36.03
C THR A 505 1.44 4.53 36.40
N ILE A 506 1.51 3.85 37.52
CA ILE A 506 0.43 3.01 38.02
C ILE A 506 0.20 3.32 39.52
N SER A 507 -1.04 3.63 39.87
CA SER A 507 -1.43 3.91 41.23
C SER A 507 -1.79 2.65 42.00
N HIS A 508 -1.80 2.72 43.34
CA HIS A 508 -2.20 1.64 44.23
C HIS A 508 -3.63 1.11 43.98
N ALA A 509 -4.52 2.01 43.55
CA ALA A 509 -5.89 1.64 43.15
C ALA A 509 -5.96 1.06 41.71
N GLY A 510 -4.82 0.87 41.02
CA GLY A 510 -4.74 0.25 39.70
C GLY A 510 -5.08 1.19 38.53
N TYR A 511 -4.92 2.50 38.67
CA TYR A 511 -5.03 3.43 37.55
C TYR A 511 -3.68 3.49 36.82
N ILE A 512 -3.70 3.26 35.51
CA ILE A 512 -2.52 3.27 34.63
C ILE A 512 -2.63 4.35 33.58
N LYS A 513 -1.50 5.01 33.29
CA LYS A 513 -1.33 5.94 32.16
C LYS A 513 0.10 5.89 31.64
N ARG A 514 0.29 6.33 30.41
CA ARG A 514 1.59 6.68 29.83
C ARG A 514 1.69 8.18 29.65
N THR A 515 2.88 8.73 29.86
CA THR A 515 3.19 10.15 29.69
C THR A 515 4.53 10.24 28.98
N ASN A 516 4.69 11.18 28.05
CA ASN A 516 5.97 11.38 27.38
C ASN A 516 7.07 11.67 28.42
N LEU A 517 8.26 11.09 28.26
CA LEU A 517 9.37 11.26 29.20
C LEU A 517 9.79 12.72 29.34
N ALA A 518 9.72 13.52 28.27
CA ALA A 518 10.05 14.94 28.26
C ALA A 518 9.20 15.82 29.22
N GLU A 519 8.04 15.35 29.66
CA GLU A 519 7.23 16.07 30.68
C GLU A 519 7.85 16.04 32.10
N TYR A 520 8.86 15.21 32.36
CA TYR A 520 9.49 15.05 33.68
C TYR A 520 10.83 15.80 33.73
N LYS A 521 10.82 17.05 34.25
CA LYS A 521 12.02 17.87 34.41
C LYS A 521 12.91 17.42 35.56
N VAL A 522 14.22 17.51 35.42
CA VAL A 522 15.23 17.20 36.45
C VAL A 522 15.21 18.24 37.57
N GLN A 523 15.38 17.82 38.82
CA GLN A 523 15.49 18.67 40.01
C GLN A 523 16.70 18.29 40.89
N ASN A 524 17.35 19.27 41.50
CA ASN A 524 18.49 19.04 42.39
C ASN A 524 18.09 18.31 43.68
N ARG A 525 19.03 17.63 44.32
CA ARG A 525 18.87 16.97 45.60
C ARG A 525 18.34 17.89 46.67
N GLY A 526 17.29 17.47 47.41
CA GLY A 526 16.66 18.23 48.48
C GLY A 526 15.52 19.16 48.03
N GLY A 527 15.14 19.17 46.75
CA GLY A 527 13.96 19.84 46.25
C GLY A 527 12.64 19.31 46.86
N MET A 528 11.57 20.12 46.77
CA MET A 528 10.24 19.77 47.29
C MET A 528 9.45 18.87 46.36
N GLY A 529 9.95 18.57 45.15
CA GLY A 529 9.29 17.75 44.13
C GLY A 529 8.07 18.44 43.47
N SER A 530 7.61 17.87 42.41
CA SER A 530 6.39 18.26 41.69
C SER A 530 5.32 17.19 41.76
N LYS A 531 4.04 17.54 41.54
CA LYS A 531 2.93 16.59 41.59
C LYS A 531 2.93 15.74 40.34
N GLY A 532 3.18 14.45 40.46
CA GLY A 532 3.31 13.50 39.36
C GLY A 532 1.98 12.87 38.89
N SER A 533 0.90 12.97 39.67
CA SER A 533 -0.44 12.54 39.31
C SER A 533 -1.48 13.13 40.24
N ALA A 534 -2.71 13.33 39.77
CA ALA A 534 -3.84 13.58 40.64
C ALA A 534 -4.41 12.25 41.10
N THR A 535 -4.27 11.94 42.37
CA THR A 535 -4.81 10.72 43.00
C THR A 535 -6.10 11.08 43.77
N ARG A 536 -6.96 10.07 44.00
CA ARG A 536 -8.10 10.19 44.91
C ARG A 536 -7.59 10.21 46.35
N ASP A 537 -8.39 10.70 47.29
CA ASP A 537 -8.10 10.55 48.72
C ASP A 537 -7.79 9.10 49.04
N GLN A 538 -6.60 8.81 49.60
CA GLN A 538 -6.05 7.47 49.90
C GLN A 538 -5.43 6.68 48.77
N ASP A 539 -5.36 7.17 47.52
CA ASP A 539 -4.61 6.53 46.42
C ASP A 539 -3.22 7.17 46.27
N PHE A 540 -2.21 6.41 45.84
CA PHE A 540 -0.85 6.89 45.62
C PHE A 540 -0.20 6.13 44.47
N LEU A 541 0.84 6.68 43.87
CA LEU A 541 1.61 6.02 42.83
C LEU A 541 2.45 4.89 43.44
N GLU A 542 2.23 3.67 42.93
CA GLU A 542 2.94 2.47 43.43
C GLU A 542 4.07 2.05 42.48
N HIS A 543 3.84 2.19 41.16
CA HIS A 543 4.83 1.84 40.14
C HIS A 543 5.06 2.98 39.16
N LEU A 544 6.33 3.17 38.80
CA LEU A 544 6.78 4.07 37.77
C LEU A 544 7.98 3.44 37.05
N PHE A 545 7.93 3.37 35.72
CA PHE A 545 9.03 2.84 34.92
C PHE A 545 8.98 3.38 33.48
N VAL A 546 10.12 3.36 32.80
CA VAL A 546 10.28 3.82 31.43
C VAL A 546 10.20 2.63 30.47
N ALA A 547 9.45 2.82 29.37
CA ALA A 547 9.33 1.86 28.29
C ALA A 547 9.17 2.59 26.96
N THR A 548 9.39 1.91 25.82
CA THR A 548 9.03 2.43 24.51
C THR A 548 7.63 1.97 24.10
N ASN A 549 6.99 2.71 23.20
CA ASN A 549 5.62 2.44 22.75
C ASN A 549 5.44 1.02 22.19
N HIS A 550 6.46 0.46 21.52
CA HIS A 550 6.37 -0.85 20.88
C HIS A 550 6.66 -2.02 21.82
N ASN A 551 7.13 -1.78 23.05
CA ASN A 551 7.38 -2.85 23.99
C ASN A 551 6.11 -3.60 24.37
N TYR A 552 6.26 -4.88 24.68
CA TYR A 552 5.25 -5.65 25.41
C TYR A 552 5.40 -5.40 26.90
N LEU A 553 4.29 -5.29 27.57
CA LEU A 553 4.20 -5.28 29.00
C LEU A 553 3.56 -6.58 29.48
N LEU A 554 4.34 -7.44 30.15
CA LEU A 554 3.83 -8.60 30.88
C LEU A 554 3.38 -8.13 32.24
N ILE A 555 2.15 -8.42 32.61
CA ILE A 555 1.51 -7.94 33.83
C ILE A 555 1.25 -9.16 34.71
N PHE A 556 1.91 -9.21 35.85
CA PHE A 556 1.80 -10.32 36.79
C PHE A 556 0.94 -9.94 38.00
N THR A 557 0.03 -10.83 38.37
CA THR A 557 -0.90 -10.57 39.45
C THR A 557 -0.46 -11.28 40.75
N GLU A 558 -1.00 -10.82 41.88
CA GLU A 558 -0.77 -11.34 43.21
C GLU A 558 -1.01 -12.86 43.30
N LYS A 559 -2.05 -13.35 42.62
CA LYS A 559 -2.39 -14.78 42.52
C LYS A 559 -1.55 -15.57 41.53
N GLY A 560 -0.52 -14.93 40.93
CA GLY A 560 0.44 -15.60 40.05
C GLY A 560 -0.05 -15.80 38.61
N ARG A 561 -0.93 -14.95 38.08
CA ARG A 561 -1.33 -14.94 36.67
C ARG A 561 -0.50 -13.94 35.91
N CYS A 562 -0.37 -14.13 34.56
CA CYS A 562 0.29 -13.23 33.64
C CYS A 562 -0.69 -12.83 32.54
N PHE A 563 -0.73 -11.52 32.25
CA PHE A 563 -1.46 -10.89 31.16
C PHE A 563 -0.48 -10.12 30.26
N TRP A 564 -0.91 -9.78 29.05
CA TRP A 564 -0.11 -9.03 28.08
C TRP A 564 -0.81 -7.75 27.70
N MET A 565 -0.03 -6.70 27.44
CA MET A 565 -0.48 -5.46 26.84
C MET A 565 0.67 -4.83 26.06
N ARG A 566 0.38 -4.16 24.95
CA ARG A 566 1.35 -3.28 24.30
C ARG A 566 1.38 -1.93 25.02
N VAL A 567 2.54 -1.31 25.09
CA VAL A 567 2.68 -0.02 25.77
C VAL A 567 1.83 1.07 25.07
N TYR A 568 1.72 1.06 23.74
CA TYR A 568 0.88 1.99 23.02
C TYR A 568 -0.64 1.83 23.30
N GLU A 569 -1.09 0.71 23.82
CA GLU A 569 -2.47 0.48 24.25
C GLU A 569 -2.80 1.17 25.57
N ILE A 570 -1.78 1.55 26.35
CA ILE A 570 -1.95 2.30 27.60
C ILE A 570 -2.42 3.71 27.27
N PRO A 571 -3.50 4.20 27.89
CA PRO A 571 -3.99 5.55 27.63
C PRO A 571 -2.96 6.62 27.92
N GLU A 572 -2.77 7.50 26.96
CA GLU A 572 -1.96 8.68 27.12
C GLU A 572 -2.60 9.70 28.06
N GLY A 573 -1.80 10.31 28.90
CA GLY A 573 -2.28 11.27 29.85
C GLY A 573 -1.19 12.25 30.28
N SER A 574 -1.57 13.52 30.51
CA SER A 574 -0.66 14.50 31.07
C SER A 574 -0.16 14.08 32.45
N LYS A 575 0.94 14.67 32.91
CA LYS A 575 1.55 14.44 34.22
C LYS A 575 0.55 14.48 35.36
N THR A 576 -0.47 15.35 35.31
CA THR A 576 -1.48 15.52 36.35
C THR A 576 -2.75 14.69 36.19
N SER A 577 -2.95 14.00 35.06
CA SER A 577 -4.13 13.18 34.81
C SER A 577 -4.18 11.93 35.70
N LYS A 578 -5.36 11.36 35.91
CA LYS A 578 -5.56 10.17 36.76
C LYS A 578 -5.29 8.84 36.04
N GLY A 579 -5.28 8.82 34.70
CA GLY A 579 -5.22 7.60 33.92
C GLY A 579 -6.54 6.82 33.89
N ARG A 580 -6.48 5.56 33.44
CA ARG A 580 -7.62 4.62 33.43
C ARG A 580 -7.36 3.40 34.32
N ALA A 581 -8.41 2.85 34.87
CA ALA A 581 -8.29 1.61 35.67
C ALA A 581 -7.82 0.46 34.77
N ILE A 582 -6.78 -0.25 35.20
CA ILE A 582 -6.17 -1.36 34.45
C ILE A 582 -7.18 -2.48 34.17
N GLN A 583 -8.18 -2.65 35.04
CA GLN A 583 -9.27 -3.60 34.85
C GLN A 583 -10.15 -3.32 33.63
N ASN A 584 -10.14 -2.10 33.11
CA ASN A 584 -10.81 -1.72 31.87
C ASN A 584 -9.96 -1.98 30.63
N LEU A 585 -8.68 -2.28 30.81
CA LEU A 585 -7.73 -2.51 29.71
C LEU A 585 -7.44 -4.00 29.56
N ILE A 586 -7.38 -4.75 30.66
CA ILE A 586 -7.12 -6.19 30.65
C ILE A 586 -8.12 -6.90 31.56
N ASN A 587 -8.41 -8.16 31.25
CA ASN A 587 -9.47 -8.93 31.89
C ASN A 587 -8.99 -9.59 33.20
N ILE A 588 -8.68 -8.75 34.20
CA ILE A 588 -8.26 -9.23 35.56
C ILE A 588 -9.48 -9.54 36.40
N PRO A 589 -9.51 -10.70 37.14
CA PRO A 589 -10.55 -10.96 38.12
C PRO A 589 -10.61 -9.87 39.20
N GLN A 590 -11.82 -9.55 39.68
CA GLN A 590 -12.03 -8.47 40.69
C GLN A 590 -11.33 -8.69 42.01
N ASP A 591 -11.03 -9.94 42.37
CA ASP A 591 -10.37 -10.36 43.57
C ASP A 591 -8.85 -10.57 43.44
N ASP A 592 -8.25 -10.10 42.32
CA ASP A 592 -6.82 -10.18 42.05
C ASP A 592 -6.23 -8.79 41.85
N LYS A 593 -4.95 -8.57 42.17
CA LYS A 593 -4.24 -7.32 42.06
C LYS A 593 -2.96 -7.52 41.26
N VAL A 594 -2.58 -6.49 40.48
CA VAL A 594 -1.30 -6.52 39.81
C VAL A 594 -0.18 -6.23 40.77
N LYS A 595 0.93 -6.98 40.67
CA LYS A 595 2.11 -6.85 41.55
C LYS A 595 3.39 -6.55 40.79
N ALA A 596 3.51 -7.00 39.56
CA ALA A 596 4.74 -6.79 38.80
C ALA A 596 4.47 -6.55 37.34
N TYR A 597 5.34 -5.76 36.76
CA TYR A 597 5.33 -5.40 35.34
C TYR A 597 6.71 -5.71 34.76
N VAL A 598 6.73 -6.43 33.66
CA VAL A 598 7.97 -6.80 32.97
C VAL A 598 7.90 -6.28 31.55
N LYS A 599 8.81 -5.37 31.22
CA LYS A 599 9.03 -4.88 29.86
C LYS A 599 9.72 -5.97 29.04
N VAL A 600 9.19 -6.30 27.86
CA VAL A 600 9.74 -7.24 26.91
C VAL A 600 9.81 -6.58 25.54
N LEU A 601 10.94 -6.70 24.86
CA LEU A 601 11.17 -6.02 23.59
C LEU A 601 10.31 -6.61 22.49
N ASP A 602 10.48 -7.91 22.22
CA ASP A 602 9.71 -8.62 21.20
C ASP A 602 9.43 -10.07 21.64
N LEU A 603 8.20 -10.52 21.43
CA LEU A 603 7.77 -11.90 21.66
C LEU A 603 7.78 -12.76 20.40
N THR A 604 8.04 -12.17 19.23
CA THR A 604 8.08 -12.86 17.93
C THR A 604 9.50 -13.29 17.55
N ASP A 605 10.51 -12.66 18.11
CA ASP A 605 11.92 -13.02 17.93
C ASP A 605 12.24 -14.31 18.71
N LYS A 606 12.52 -15.38 17.98
CA LYS A 606 12.80 -16.69 18.54
C LYS A 606 14.08 -16.72 19.39
N ASP A 607 15.12 -16.08 18.89
CA ASP A 607 16.43 -16.07 19.57
C ASP A 607 16.34 -15.29 20.89
N TYR A 608 15.61 -14.16 20.87
CA TYR A 608 15.36 -13.38 22.08
C TYR A 608 14.54 -14.16 23.10
N VAL A 609 13.47 -14.83 22.67
CA VAL A 609 12.55 -15.55 23.56
C VAL A 609 13.18 -16.81 24.16
N GLU A 610 14.04 -17.53 23.42
CA GLU A 610 14.73 -18.75 23.90
C GLU A 610 15.85 -18.44 24.90
N ASN A 611 16.52 -17.28 24.74
CA ASN A 611 17.66 -16.90 25.57
C ASN A 611 17.29 -16.07 26.81
N ASN A 612 16.02 -15.72 26.98
CA ASN A 612 15.57 -14.94 28.14
C ASN A 612 14.61 -15.72 29.06
N PHE A 613 14.60 -15.34 30.31
CA PHE A 613 13.81 -15.97 31.35
C PHE A 613 13.07 -14.94 32.20
N ILE A 614 11.94 -15.33 32.78
CA ILE A 614 11.24 -14.56 33.80
C ILE A 614 11.55 -15.19 35.16
N VAL A 615 12.18 -14.39 36.03
CA VAL A 615 12.42 -14.75 37.44
C VAL A 615 11.36 -14.05 38.27
N MET A 616 10.71 -14.82 39.15
CA MET A 616 9.62 -14.35 40.01
C MET A 616 9.98 -14.61 41.45
N CYS A 617 9.63 -13.69 42.35
CA CYS A 617 9.81 -13.81 43.78
C CYS A 617 8.50 -13.57 44.53
N THR A 618 8.25 -14.37 45.58
CA THR A 618 7.11 -14.16 46.46
C THR A 618 7.50 -13.44 47.75
N LYS A 619 6.54 -12.90 48.44
CA LYS A 619 6.72 -12.17 49.71
C LYS A 619 7.41 -13.01 50.80
N HIS A 620 7.12 -14.30 50.83
CA HIS A 620 7.77 -15.23 51.78
C HIS A 620 9.09 -15.81 51.29
N GLY A 621 9.70 -15.23 50.25
CA GLY A 621 11.05 -15.55 49.80
C GLY A 621 11.17 -16.81 48.95
N VAL A 622 10.12 -17.23 48.27
CA VAL A 622 10.17 -18.28 47.25
C VAL A 622 10.58 -17.64 45.91
N ILE A 623 11.48 -18.29 45.20
CA ILE A 623 11.94 -17.84 43.87
C ILE A 623 11.65 -18.88 42.80
N LYS A 624 11.33 -18.43 41.59
CA LYS A 624 11.05 -19.26 40.44
C LYS A 624 11.62 -18.66 39.18
N LYS A 625 12.13 -19.48 38.26
CA LYS A 625 12.62 -19.12 36.95
C LYS A 625 11.83 -19.86 35.86
N THR A 626 11.35 -19.18 34.86
CA THR A 626 10.59 -19.75 33.75
C THR A 626 11.11 -19.15 32.41
N SER A 627 11.26 -19.95 31.35
CA SER A 627 11.66 -19.47 30.02
C SER A 627 10.65 -18.44 29.49
N LEU A 628 11.13 -17.39 28.85
CA LEU A 628 10.28 -16.38 28.21
C LEU A 628 9.42 -16.98 27.10
N GLU A 629 9.88 -18.05 26.41
CA GLU A 629 9.09 -18.81 25.46
C GLU A 629 7.72 -19.25 25.98
N ALA A 630 7.66 -19.60 27.30
CA ALA A 630 6.40 -19.97 27.94
C ALA A 630 5.35 -18.85 27.93
N TYR A 631 5.75 -17.60 27.64
CA TYR A 631 4.93 -16.39 27.56
C TYR A 631 4.82 -15.82 26.15
N SER A 632 5.39 -16.46 25.13
CA SER A 632 5.43 -15.94 23.74
C SER A 632 4.06 -15.93 23.04
N ARG A 633 3.04 -16.58 23.60
CA ARG A 633 1.70 -16.67 23.01
C ARG A 633 0.67 -15.93 23.88
N PRO A 634 0.41 -14.63 23.60
CA PRO A 634 -0.58 -13.82 24.31
C PRO A 634 -1.98 -14.43 24.29
N ARG A 635 -2.68 -14.33 25.44
CA ARG A 635 -4.08 -14.73 25.58
C ARG A 635 -4.84 -13.67 26.37
N SER A 636 -6.01 -13.25 25.88
CA SER A 636 -6.85 -12.21 26.50
C SER A 636 -7.25 -12.52 27.94
N ASN A 637 -7.42 -13.78 28.29
CA ASN A 637 -7.81 -14.21 29.64
C ASN A 637 -6.60 -14.47 30.57
N GLY A 638 -5.38 -14.13 30.12
CA GLY A 638 -4.16 -14.42 30.88
C GLY A 638 -3.85 -15.90 31.04
N ILE A 639 -2.68 -16.21 31.63
CA ILE A 639 -2.21 -17.58 31.92
C ILE A 639 -1.66 -17.67 33.35
N ASN A 640 -1.56 -18.87 33.89
CA ASN A 640 -0.84 -19.10 35.15
C ASN A 640 0.66 -18.92 34.90
N ALA A 641 1.32 -18.13 35.76
CA ALA A 641 2.74 -17.86 35.74
C ALA A 641 3.49 -18.58 36.85
N ILE A 642 2.89 -18.68 38.06
CA ILE A 642 3.44 -19.34 39.23
C ILE A 642 2.32 -19.91 40.10
N GLY A 643 2.52 -21.09 40.71
CA GLY A 643 1.63 -21.60 41.73
C GLY A 643 1.94 -20.94 43.07
N ILE A 644 1.08 -20.04 43.55
CA ILE A 644 1.24 -19.37 44.84
C ILE A 644 0.88 -20.32 45.98
N ARG A 645 1.69 -20.37 47.03
CA ARG A 645 1.43 -21.15 48.23
C ARG A 645 0.37 -20.48 49.12
N GLU A 646 -0.24 -21.23 50.00
CA GLU A 646 -1.21 -20.70 50.95
C GLU A 646 -0.59 -19.60 51.82
N ASN A 647 -1.28 -18.47 51.96
CA ASN A 647 -0.85 -17.25 52.65
C ASN A 647 0.40 -16.55 52.09
N ASP A 648 0.80 -16.85 50.83
CA ASP A 648 1.87 -16.15 50.14
C ASP A 648 1.29 -15.34 48.97
N GLU A 649 2.06 -14.40 48.47
CA GLU A 649 1.69 -13.57 47.32
C GLU A 649 2.89 -13.34 46.43
N LEU A 650 2.67 -13.18 45.10
CA LEU A 650 3.70 -12.75 44.21
C LEU A 650 4.11 -11.32 44.58
N LEU A 651 5.39 -11.06 44.68
CA LEU A 651 5.93 -9.74 45.00
C LEU A 651 6.46 -9.05 43.75
N GLU A 652 7.31 -9.73 43.00
CA GLU A 652 8.03 -9.16 41.86
C GLU A 652 8.34 -10.21 40.80
N ALA A 653 8.44 -9.74 39.56
CA ALA A 653 8.91 -10.50 38.42
C ALA A 653 9.89 -9.65 37.59
N LYS A 654 10.98 -10.24 37.09
CA LYS A 654 12.02 -9.59 36.31
C LYS A 654 12.42 -10.44 35.11
N LEU A 655 12.83 -9.78 34.03
CA LEU A 655 13.44 -10.43 32.88
C LEU A 655 14.95 -10.65 33.13
N THR A 656 15.47 -11.82 32.75
CA THR A 656 16.90 -12.16 32.85
C THR A 656 17.38 -12.92 31.62
N ASN A 657 18.69 -12.91 31.38
CA ASN A 657 19.34 -13.63 30.28
C ASN A 657 19.84 -15.05 30.67
N GLY A 658 19.51 -15.54 31.85
CA GLY A 658 19.91 -16.87 32.32
C GLY A 658 21.24 -16.95 33.05
N THR A 659 22.08 -15.90 33.03
CA THR A 659 23.43 -15.84 33.62
C THR A 659 23.57 -14.81 34.72
N ASN A 660 22.54 -14.05 35.01
CA ASN A 660 22.56 -12.93 35.95
C ASN A 660 22.72 -13.43 37.41
N GLU A 661 23.14 -12.53 38.25
CA GLU A 661 23.08 -12.70 39.69
C GLU A 661 21.83 -12.07 40.26
N ILE A 662 21.25 -12.73 41.27
CA ILE A 662 20.01 -12.28 41.90
C ILE A 662 20.31 -11.79 43.29
N VAL A 663 19.76 -10.61 43.62
CA VAL A 663 19.81 -10.06 44.97
C VAL A 663 18.39 -9.96 45.53
N LEU A 664 18.08 -10.60 46.63
CA LEU A 664 16.83 -10.48 47.35
C LEU A 664 17.04 -9.68 48.62
N ALA A 665 16.25 -8.65 48.85
CA ALA A 665 16.32 -7.83 50.06
C ALA A 665 15.06 -8.02 50.92
N THR A 666 15.27 -7.96 52.27
CA THR A 666 14.17 -8.10 53.21
C THR A 666 13.93 -6.83 54.00
N SER A 667 12.73 -6.66 54.54
CA SER A 667 12.31 -5.48 55.34
C SER A 667 13.17 -5.25 56.55
N SER A 668 13.82 -6.30 57.06
CA SER A 668 14.76 -6.25 58.18
C SER A 668 16.14 -5.64 57.80
N GLY A 669 16.34 -5.15 56.61
CA GLY A 669 17.56 -4.51 56.14
C GLY A 669 18.68 -5.51 55.78
N ARG A 670 18.33 -6.73 55.37
CA ARG A 670 19.30 -7.75 54.91
C ARG A 670 19.12 -8.02 53.43
N ALA A 671 20.18 -8.47 52.77
CA ALA A 671 20.12 -8.89 51.36
C ALA A 671 20.98 -10.14 51.17
N ILE A 672 20.49 -11.03 50.27
CA ILE A 672 21.22 -12.24 49.86
C ILE A 672 21.52 -12.14 48.36
N ARG A 673 22.75 -12.44 47.98
CA ARG A 673 23.19 -12.48 46.55
C ARG A 673 23.57 -13.93 46.20
N PHE A 674 23.05 -14.40 45.05
CA PHE A 674 23.35 -15.73 44.55
C PHE A 674 23.22 -15.75 43.02
N ASN A 675 23.90 -16.70 42.36
CA ASN A 675 23.80 -16.84 40.89
C ASN A 675 22.48 -17.51 40.52
N GLU A 676 21.81 -16.96 39.45
CA GLU A 676 20.50 -17.49 39.01
C GLU A 676 20.59 -18.91 38.46
N SER A 677 21.77 -19.43 38.09
CA SER A 677 21.99 -20.82 37.68
C SER A 677 21.60 -21.81 38.79
N THR A 678 21.62 -21.36 40.04
CA THR A 678 21.14 -22.18 41.18
C THR A 678 19.62 -22.35 41.20
N VAL A 679 18.89 -21.61 40.37
CA VAL A 679 17.44 -21.71 40.16
C VAL A 679 17.21 -22.34 38.79
N ARG A 680 16.85 -23.63 38.77
CA ARG A 680 16.56 -24.31 37.52
C ARG A 680 15.30 -23.75 36.87
N PRO A 681 15.23 -23.67 35.50
CA PRO A 681 13.99 -23.34 34.81
C PRO A 681 12.85 -24.32 35.16
N MET A 682 11.65 -23.80 35.37
CA MET A 682 10.47 -24.58 35.79
C MET A 682 9.26 -24.19 34.95
N GLY A 683 8.34 -25.13 34.76
CA GLY A 683 7.08 -24.87 34.07
C GLY A 683 6.19 -23.86 34.81
N ARG A 684 5.28 -23.18 34.09
CA ARG A 684 4.43 -22.08 34.60
C ARG A 684 3.65 -22.43 35.89
N ASN A 685 3.19 -23.66 36.06
CA ASN A 685 2.38 -24.09 37.23
C ASN A 685 3.19 -24.47 38.47
N ALA A 686 4.52 -24.47 38.40
CA ALA A 686 5.37 -24.77 39.56
C ALA A 686 5.36 -23.63 40.60
N SER A 687 5.48 -23.96 41.89
CA SER A 687 5.50 -22.99 43.00
C SER A 687 6.88 -22.38 43.27
N GLY A 688 7.95 -22.90 42.67
CA GLY A 688 9.32 -22.40 42.92
C GLY A 688 10.06 -23.08 44.05
N VAL A 689 11.21 -22.49 44.41
CA VAL A 689 12.12 -22.98 45.44
C VAL A 689 12.47 -21.86 46.43
N ARG A 690 13.02 -22.20 47.63
CA ARG A 690 13.40 -21.20 48.63
C ARG A 690 14.55 -20.32 48.11
N GLY A 691 14.36 -19.00 48.02
CA GLY A 691 15.35 -17.99 47.64
C GLY A 691 16.08 -17.41 48.84
N VAL A 692 15.37 -17.03 49.88
CA VAL A 692 15.90 -16.46 51.14
C VAL A 692 15.22 -17.03 52.36
N THR A 693 15.89 -17.07 53.51
CA THR A 693 15.31 -17.41 54.81
C THR A 693 15.05 -16.12 55.56
N LEU A 694 13.81 -15.84 55.93
CA LEU A 694 13.37 -14.69 56.68
C LEU A 694 13.87 -14.76 58.15
N THR A 695 14.09 -13.62 58.80
CA THR A 695 14.68 -13.53 60.13
C THR A 695 13.63 -13.58 61.25
N SER A 696 12.40 -13.23 60.98
CA SER A 696 11.24 -13.27 61.88
C SER A 696 9.94 -13.40 61.07
N ASP A 697 8.83 -13.67 61.74
CA ASP A 697 7.51 -13.78 61.08
C ASP A 697 7.01 -12.46 60.52
N ASP A 698 7.51 -11.31 61.02
CA ASP A 698 7.22 -9.97 60.52
C ASP A 698 8.13 -9.52 59.37
N ASP A 699 9.16 -10.34 59.05
CA ASP A 699 10.09 -10.05 57.99
C ASP A 699 9.53 -10.57 56.66
N HIS A 700 9.76 -9.86 55.60
CA HIS A 700 9.34 -10.22 54.25
C HIS A 700 10.30 -9.67 53.22
N VAL A 701 10.28 -10.27 52.04
CA VAL A 701 11.02 -9.75 50.87
C VAL A 701 10.37 -8.45 50.43
N ILE A 702 11.21 -7.43 50.13
CA ILE A 702 10.76 -6.10 49.70
C ILE A 702 11.13 -5.78 48.26
N GLY A 703 12.02 -6.55 47.66
CA GLY A 703 12.43 -6.36 46.27
C GLY A 703 13.46 -7.39 45.81
N MET A 704 13.56 -7.54 44.53
CA MET A 704 14.47 -8.41 43.80
C MET A 704 15.23 -7.64 42.74
N ILE A 705 16.56 -7.78 42.71
CA ILE A 705 17.40 -7.26 41.63
C ILE A 705 17.95 -8.43 40.83
N CYS A 706 17.92 -8.33 39.50
CA CYS A 706 18.71 -9.12 38.60
C CYS A 706 19.91 -8.25 38.17
N VAL A 707 21.11 -8.66 38.56
CA VAL A 707 22.33 -7.89 38.29
C VAL A 707 22.80 -8.16 36.88
N GLU A 708 22.85 -7.12 36.10
CA GLU A 708 23.35 -7.17 34.69
C GLU A 708 24.87 -6.88 34.66
N ASP A 709 25.33 -5.91 35.46
CA ASP A 709 26.74 -5.54 35.60
C ASP A 709 27.19 -5.61 37.06
N ILE A 710 28.30 -6.31 37.30
CA ILE A 710 28.90 -6.51 38.63
C ILE A 710 29.54 -5.25 39.19
N PHE A 711 29.82 -4.25 38.37
CA PHE A 711 30.37 -2.94 38.77
C PHE A 711 29.27 -1.92 39.09
N SER A 712 28.03 -2.25 38.92
CA SER A 712 26.90 -1.41 39.27
C SER A 712 26.78 -1.22 40.79
N THR A 713 26.07 -0.19 41.23
CA THR A 713 25.79 0.07 42.61
C THR A 713 24.37 -0.33 42.99
N ILE A 714 24.18 -0.82 44.22
CA ILE A 714 22.87 -1.06 44.80
C ILE A 714 22.45 0.19 45.59
N LEU A 715 21.36 0.79 45.14
CA LEU A 715 20.64 1.83 45.88
C LEU A 715 19.64 1.18 46.84
N VAL A 716 19.69 1.55 48.11
CA VAL A 716 18.69 1.14 49.12
C VAL A 716 18.02 2.40 49.67
N VAL A 717 16.68 2.34 49.78
CA VAL A 717 15.88 3.44 50.31
C VAL A 717 14.93 2.94 51.39
N SER A 718 14.87 3.69 52.50
CA SER A 718 14.02 3.38 53.64
C SER A 718 12.72 4.20 53.66
N GLN A 719 11.75 3.79 54.45
CA GLN A 719 10.42 4.38 54.57
C GLN A 719 10.46 5.89 54.89
N LYS A 720 11.43 6.32 55.69
CA LYS A 720 11.57 7.72 56.16
C LYS A 720 12.52 8.57 55.27
N GLY A 721 12.80 8.14 54.02
CA GLY A 721 13.53 8.94 53.04
C GLY A 721 15.05 8.91 53.18
N TYR A 722 15.62 7.98 53.93
CA TYR A 722 17.06 7.75 53.98
C TYR A 722 17.47 6.71 52.94
N GLY A 723 18.56 6.95 52.21
CA GLY A 723 19.09 6.00 51.24
C GLY A 723 20.60 6.16 51.08
N LYS A 724 21.17 5.21 50.37
CA LYS A 724 22.59 5.17 50.03
C LYS A 724 22.83 4.24 48.86
N ARG A 725 23.95 4.44 48.18
CA ARG A 725 24.49 3.49 47.23
C ARG A 725 25.58 2.63 47.88
N THR A 726 25.69 1.39 47.44
CA THR A 726 26.74 0.46 47.88
C THR A 726 27.18 -0.35 46.66
N PHE A 727 28.47 -0.44 46.41
CA PHE A 727 29.00 -1.27 45.32
C PHE A 727 28.67 -2.73 45.55
N LEU A 728 28.36 -3.47 44.47
CA LEU A 728 28.20 -4.90 44.47
C LEU A 728 29.54 -5.60 44.73
N ASN A 729 30.56 -5.16 44.01
CA ASN A 729 31.96 -5.54 44.20
C ASN A 729 32.76 -4.28 44.47
N ASP A 730 33.87 -4.36 45.20
CA ASP A 730 34.76 -3.25 45.44
C ASP A 730 35.41 -2.82 44.10
N PRO A 731 35.42 -1.53 43.77
CA PRO A 731 35.97 -1.06 42.50
C PRO A 731 37.51 -1.21 42.40
N GLU A 732 38.22 -1.23 43.51
CA GLU A 732 39.71 -1.32 43.55
C GLU A 732 40.17 -2.75 43.48
N ASP A 733 39.75 -3.60 44.39
CA ASP A 733 40.21 -5.01 44.52
C ASP A 733 39.28 -6.03 43.87
N LYS A 734 38.12 -5.61 43.39
CA LYS A 734 37.07 -6.42 42.76
C LYS A 734 36.46 -7.50 43.65
N GLU A 735 36.72 -7.42 44.96
CA GLU A 735 36.13 -8.36 45.92
C GLU A 735 34.62 -8.11 46.10
N PRO A 736 33.81 -9.16 46.30
CA PRO A 736 32.37 -9.01 46.47
C PRO A 736 31.99 -8.34 47.78
N VAL A 737 31.55 -7.10 47.76
CA VAL A 737 30.99 -6.35 48.89
C VAL A 737 29.75 -7.09 49.38
N TYR A 738 28.91 -7.57 48.47
CA TYR A 738 27.84 -8.55 48.75
C TYR A 738 28.33 -9.93 48.30
N ARG A 739 28.81 -10.74 49.26
CA ARG A 739 29.30 -12.09 48.93
C ARG A 739 28.28 -12.93 48.22
N ILE A 740 28.69 -13.63 47.17
CA ILE A 740 27.86 -14.59 46.46
C ILE A 740 27.73 -15.83 47.31
N THR A 741 26.50 -16.25 47.57
CA THR A 741 26.20 -17.42 48.41
C THR A 741 25.23 -18.36 47.71
N ASN A 742 24.99 -19.55 48.25
CA ASN A 742 23.91 -20.39 47.82
C ASN A 742 22.56 -19.76 48.20
N ARG A 743 21.52 -19.91 47.33
CA ARG A 743 20.15 -19.49 47.65
C ARG A 743 19.65 -20.09 48.95
N GLY A 744 18.69 -19.47 49.62
CA GLY A 744 18.05 -19.97 50.85
C GLY A 744 18.76 -19.54 52.15
N GLY A 745 19.87 -18.80 52.10
CA GLY A 745 20.54 -18.23 53.27
C GLY A 745 19.78 -17.03 53.87
N LYS A 746 20.26 -16.53 55.07
CA LYS A 746 19.68 -15.35 55.75
C LYS A 746 20.19 -14.01 55.18
N GLY A 747 21.18 -14.03 54.27
CA GLY A 747 21.79 -12.84 53.68
C GLY A 747 22.69 -12.04 54.65
N VAL A 748 23.20 -10.91 54.14
CA VAL A 748 24.06 -9.97 54.87
C VAL A 748 23.33 -8.64 55.12
N LYS A 749 23.82 -7.82 56.08
CA LYS A 749 23.22 -6.52 56.41
C LYS A 749 23.45 -5.55 55.23
N THR A 750 22.38 -4.90 54.69
CA THR A 750 22.44 -3.94 53.62
C THR A 750 22.11 -2.50 54.03
N LEU A 751 21.31 -2.34 55.09
CA LEU A 751 21.00 -1.03 55.68
C LEU A 751 20.94 -1.20 57.23
N ASN A 752 21.44 -0.17 57.95
CA ASN A 752 21.27 -0.15 59.40
C ASN A 752 19.88 0.44 59.73
N ILE A 753 18.97 -0.44 60.14
CA ILE A 753 17.60 -0.07 60.50
C ILE A 753 17.60 0.57 61.87
N THR A 754 17.07 1.77 62.03
CA THR A 754 16.90 2.55 63.25
C THR A 754 15.55 3.26 63.25
N ASP A 755 15.15 3.82 64.38
CA ASP A 755 13.90 4.62 64.44
C ASP A 755 13.93 5.84 63.50
N LYS A 756 15.13 6.32 63.12
CA LYS A 756 15.31 7.44 62.17
C LYS A 756 15.08 7.02 60.69
N THR A 757 15.48 5.85 60.33
CA THR A 757 15.39 5.33 58.95
C THR A 757 14.05 4.68 58.67
N GLY A 758 13.46 4.01 59.66
CA GLY A 758 12.36 3.08 59.43
C GLY A 758 12.82 1.80 58.72
N LYS A 759 11.90 0.89 58.41
CA LYS A 759 12.19 -0.38 57.69
C LYS A 759 12.70 -0.09 56.28
N LEU A 760 13.41 -1.07 55.72
CA LEU A 760 13.82 -0.99 54.31
C LEU A 760 12.58 -1.06 53.41
N LEU A 761 12.49 -0.15 52.43
CA LEU A 761 11.34 -0.03 51.55
C LEU A 761 11.62 -0.56 50.16
N SER A 762 12.77 -0.21 49.58
CA SER A 762 13.09 -0.54 48.20
C SER A 762 14.59 -0.75 48.01
N ILE A 763 14.90 -1.55 47.00
CA ILE A 763 16.26 -1.83 46.54
C ILE A 763 16.27 -1.78 45.01
N GLN A 764 17.26 -1.07 44.43
CA GLN A 764 17.40 -0.86 42.96
C GLN A 764 18.86 -1.03 42.54
N ASN A 765 19.06 -1.54 41.34
CA ASN A 765 20.37 -1.53 40.68
C ASN A 765 20.50 -0.23 39.91
N VAL A 766 21.56 0.57 40.09
CA VAL A 766 21.70 1.91 39.51
C VAL A 766 23.10 2.14 39.02
N PHE A 767 23.23 3.02 37.99
CA PHE A 767 24.46 3.51 37.41
C PHE A 767 24.60 5.02 37.64
N ASP A 768 25.82 5.56 37.52
CA ASP A 768 26.05 6.99 37.73
C ASP A 768 25.37 7.88 36.70
N GLU A 769 25.13 7.33 35.51
CA GLU A 769 24.45 7.97 34.36
C GLU A 769 22.93 7.97 34.47
N ASP A 770 22.37 7.31 35.46
CA ASP A 770 20.94 7.26 35.69
C ASP A 770 20.41 8.43 36.51
N ASP A 771 19.09 8.63 36.41
CA ASP A 771 18.32 9.45 37.31
C ASP A 771 17.44 8.61 38.23
N LEU A 772 17.23 9.11 39.44
CA LEU A 772 16.35 8.54 40.42
C LEU A 772 15.05 9.32 40.51
N MET A 773 13.93 8.63 40.35
CA MET A 773 12.61 9.21 40.66
C MET A 773 12.12 8.62 42.00
N ILE A 774 11.76 9.48 42.93
CA ILE A 774 11.16 9.11 44.22
C ILE A 774 9.74 9.65 44.26
N ILE A 775 8.80 8.79 44.65
CA ILE A 775 7.37 9.11 44.71
C ILE A 775 6.90 8.90 46.13
N THR A 776 6.22 9.90 46.70
CA THR A 776 5.62 9.81 48.04
C THR A 776 4.18 9.32 47.95
N LYS A 777 3.65 8.75 49.06
CA LYS A 777 2.22 8.37 49.16
C LYS A 777 1.26 9.53 48.94
N SER A 778 1.72 10.78 49.10
CA SER A 778 0.94 12.00 48.77
C SER A 778 1.00 12.42 47.32
N GLY A 779 1.66 11.66 46.44
CA GLY A 779 1.80 11.93 45.01
C GLY A 779 2.85 12.95 44.65
N VAL A 780 3.70 13.39 45.58
CA VAL A 780 4.85 14.27 45.31
C VAL A 780 5.97 13.46 44.70
N THR A 781 6.46 13.89 43.54
CA THR A 781 7.56 13.23 42.79
C THR A 781 8.78 14.14 42.74
N ILE A 782 9.97 13.59 42.97
CA ILE A 782 11.25 14.24 42.75
C ILE A 782 12.12 13.40 41.81
N ARG A 783 12.82 14.04 40.89
CA ARG A 783 13.85 13.43 40.00
C ARG A 783 15.18 14.02 40.40
N MET A 784 16.22 13.21 40.61
CA MET A 784 17.58 13.60 40.98
C MET A 784 18.61 12.71 40.31
N HIS A 785 19.79 13.23 40.07
CA HIS A 785 20.92 12.47 39.51
C HIS A 785 21.44 11.46 40.52
N ILE A 786 21.68 10.22 40.07
CA ILE A 786 22.21 9.14 40.93
C ILE A 786 23.62 9.45 41.43
N ASP A 787 24.49 10.09 40.62
CA ASP A 787 25.84 10.49 40.96
C ASP A 787 25.90 11.38 42.21
N THR A 788 24.87 12.15 42.50
CA THR A 788 24.76 13.02 43.70
C THR A 788 24.57 12.22 44.99
N ILE A 789 24.25 10.92 44.92
CA ILE A 789 24.05 10.07 46.07
C ILE A 789 25.37 9.39 46.44
N ARG A 790 25.89 9.62 47.64
CA ARG A 790 27.17 9.05 48.08
C ARG A 790 27.14 7.53 48.17
N THR A 791 28.21 6.90 47.69
CA THR A 791 28.51 5.48 47.95
C THR A 791 28.97 5.28 49.40
N MET A 792 28.46 4.24 50.06
CA MET A 792 28.73 3.93 51.45
C MET A 792 28.80 2.42 51.70
N GLY A 793 29.51 2.02 52.77
CA GLY A 793 29.56 0.62 53.16
C GLY A 793 28.19 0.03 53.54
N ARG A 794 28.03 -1.29 53.44
CA ARG A 794 26.76 -2.05 53.64
C ARG A 794 26.02 -1.71 54.94
N ALA A 795 26.75 -1.55 56.08
CA ALA A 795 26.17 -1.35 57.40
C ALA A 795 25.87 0.12 57.75
N ALA A 796 26.09 1.06 56.81
CA ALA A 796 25.82 2.48 57.03
C ALA A 796 24.31 2.78 57.06
N GLN A 797 23.95 3.89 57.71
CA GLN A 797 22.56 4.32 57.86
C GLN A 797 22.03 5.10 56.64
N GLY A 798 22.93 5.55 55.74
CA GLY A 798 22.60 6.35 54.57
C GLY A 798 22.44 7.85 54.84
N VAL A 799 22.14 8.59 53.78
CA VAL A 799 21.86 10.05 53.81
C VAL A 799 20.38 10.30 53.50
N ARG A 800 19.91 11.50 53.82
CA ARG A 800 18.53 11.87 53.51
C ARG A 800 18.45 12.24 52.02
N LEU A 801 17.62 11.55 51.23
CA LEU A 801 17.37 11.73 49.82
C LEU A 801 16.26 12.72 49.53
N ILE A 802 15.21 12.71 50.37
CA ILE A 802 14.06 13.59 50.24
C ILE A 802 13.65 14.14 51.60
N ASN A 803 13.21 15.42 51.63
CA ASN A 803 12.70 16.02 52.86
C ASN A 803 11.18 15.79 52.95
N LEU A 804 10.83 14.81 53.79
CA LEU A 804 9.40 14.43 53.96
C LEU A 804 8.78 15.37 55.02
N LYS A 805 7.59 15.94 54.68
CA LYS A 805 6.75 16.63 55.68
C LYS A 805 6.27 15.60 56.72
N SER A 806 5.94 16.08 57.93
CA SER A 806 5.54 15.22 59.05
C SER A 806 4.54 14.13 58.63
N ASN A 807 4.85 12.86 58.86
CA ASN A 807 4.08 11.65 58.51
C ASN A 807 3.99 11.29 57.05
N ALA A 808 4.74 11.88 56.13
CA ALA A 808 4.80 11.41 54.76
C ALA A 808 5.79 10.24 54.65
N GLU A 809 5.42 9.23 53.85
CA GLU A 809 6.25 8.08 53.53
C GLU A 809 6.50 7.99 52.04
N ILE A 810 7.63 7.41 51.64
CA ILE A 810 7.90 7.08 50.24
C ILE A 810 6.98 5.93 49.84
N ALA A 811 6.36 6.04 48.63
CA ALA A 811 5.53 5.01 48.03
C ALA A 811 6.34 4.10 47.10
N ALA A 812 7.08 4.70 46.15
CA ALA A 812 7.85 3.97 45.14
C ALA A 812 9.12 4.74 44.76
N ILE A 813 10.09 4.03 44.22
CA ILE A 813 11.27 4.60 43.54
C ILE A 813 11.46 3.93 42.18
N ALA A 814 11.95 4.68 41.19
CA ALA A 814 12.25 4.15 39.88
C ALA A 814 13.55 4.76 39.32
N ARG A 815 14.28 3.97 38.56
CA ARG A 815 15.43 4.36 37.76
C ARG A 815 14.96 4.87 36.43
N VAL A 816 15.53 6.00 35.96
CA VAL A 816 15.25 6.59 34.65
C VAL A 816 16.58 6.81 33.92
N PRO A 817 16.77 6.31 32.71
CA PRO A 817 17.95 6.63 31.89
C PRO A 817 18.01 8.14 31.63
N ARG A 818 19.23 8.71 31.57
CA ARG A 818 19.46 10.10 31.15
C ARG A 818 19.52 10.14 29.63
N THR A 819 18.82 11.09 28.99
CA THR A 819 18.92 11.39 27.56
C THR A 819 19.97 12.46 27.30
N GLU A 820 20.85 12.29 26.29
CA GLU A 820 21.97 13.17 25.96
C GLU A 820 21.56 14.60 25.53
N ASP A 821 20.31 14.79 25.10
CA ASP A 821 19.77 16.08 24.65
C ASP A 821 19.45 17.10 25.79
N GLU A 822 19.58 16.71 27.07
CA GLU A 822 19.21 17.58 28.20
C GLU A 822 20.39 18.35 28.80
N ASP A 823 21.65 18.17 28.31
CA ASP A 823 22.84 18.83 28.86
C ASP A 823 23.17 20.18 28.22
N GLU A 824 22.52 20.60 27.11
CA GLU A 824 22.84 21.86 26.41
C GLU A 824 22.10 23.10 26.95
N ASP A 825 21.10 23.00 27.82
CA ASP A 825 20.28 24.13 28.31
C ASP A 825 20.53 24.55 29.78
N ILE A 826 21.66 24.22 30.38
CA ILE A 826 21.99 24.70 31.75
C ILE A 826 22.99 25.89 31.69
N GLU A 827 22.50 27.07 31.38
CA GLU A 827 23.19 28.29 31.86
C GLU A 827 23.11 28.30 33.37
N VAL A 828 24.27 28.17 34.00
CA VAL A 828 24.47 28.35 35.45
C VAL A 828 24.29 29.82 35.77
N ILE A 829 23.10 30.21 36.18
CA ILE A 829 22.92 31.55 36.81
C ILE A 829 23.45 31.42 38.23
N ASP A 830 24.65 31.96 38.44
CA ASP A 830 25.29 32.09 39.73
C ASP A 830 24.44 32.98 40.67
N ALA A 831 24.09 32.44 41.82
CA ALA A 831 23.20 33.10 42.81
C ALA A 831 23.78 34.35 43.47
N ALA A 832 24.76 35.04 42.85
CA ALA A 832 25.44 36.22 43.38
C ALA A 832 24.97 37.55 42.78
N ASP A 833 24.13 37.57 41.73
CA ASP A 833 23.70 38.77 41.02
C ASP A 833 22.17 39.00 41.05
N ILE A 834 21.58 39.05 42.21
CA ILE A 834 20.21 39.62 42.36
C ILE A 834 20.34 40.88 43.19
N PRO A 835 20.14 42.09 42.61
CA PRO A 835 20.02 43.30 43.41
C PRO A 835 18.66 43.32 44.11
N LEU A 836 18.72 43.43 45.41
CA LEU A 836 17.56 43.78 46.24
C LEU A 836 17.10 45.20 45.89
N THR A 837 15.91 45.34 45.33
CA THR A 837 15.17 46.62 45.38
C THR A 837 13.87 46.37 46.10
N ASP A 838 13.85 46.87 47.33
CA ASP A 838 12.63 47.28 47.99
C ASP A 838 12.03 48.50 47.21
N GLU A 839 10.76 48.37 46.83
CA GLU A 839 9.87 49.51 46.75
C GLU A 839 8.42 48.98 46.66
N THR A 840 7.73 49.23 47.77
CA THR A 840 6.28 49.25 47.88
C THR A 840 5.76 50.53 47.24
N GLU A 841 4.86 50.42 46.26
CA GLU A 841 3.84 51.46 46.00
C GLU A 841 2.50 50.85 45.59
N ASP A 842 1.56 51.16 46.39
CA ASP A 842 0.10 51.05 46.31
C ASP A 842 -0.44 51.99 45.22
N LEU A 843 -1.48 51.62 44.55
CA LEU A 843 -2.54 52.43 43.87
C LEU A 843 -3.30 51.58 42.89
N GLY A 844 -4.52 51.21 43.14
CA GLY A 844 -5.65 52.14 43.03
C GLY A 844 -6.45 51.69 41.80
N THR A 845 -7.59 51.08 42.02
CA THR A 845 -8.74 50.83 41.12
C THR A 845 -9.02 51.94 40.12
N GLU A 846 -9.32 51.57 38.85
CA GLU A 846 -10.44 52.15 38.10
C GLU A 846 -10.97 51.20 37.03
N ILE A 847 -12.27 51.00 37.09
CA ILE A 847 -13.12 50.31 36.15
C ILE A 847 -13.57 51.33 35.09
N GLU A 848 -13.36 51.04 33.81
CA GLU A 848 -14.18 51.66 32.76
C GLU A 848 -14.68 50.62 31.77
N THR A 849 -16.01 50.52 31.78
CA THR A 849 -16.83 49.91 30.76
C THR A 849 -17.01 50.87 29.58
N SER A 850 -16.89 50.39 28.36
CA SER A 850 -17.64 50.98 27.26
C SER A 850 -18.02 49.93 26.23
N ASP A 851 -19.30 49.89 26.01
CA ASP A 851 -20.05 49.16 24.99
C ASP A 851 -19.86 49.80 23.58
N GLU A 852 -20.32 49.05 22.58
CA GLU A 852 -20.77 49.45 21.21
C GLU A 852 -19.64 49.62 20.16
N GLU A 853 -19.58 48.87 19.10
CA GLU A 853 -20.48 48.52 17.97
C GLU A 853 -20.03 47.24 17.25
#